data_c585dbbcf3b611c2de10b8dfe0115907
#
_entry.id   c585dbbcf3b611c2de10b8dfe0115907
#
_cell.length_a   1.000
_cell.length_b   1.000
_cell.length_c   1.000
_cell.angle_alpha   90.00
_cell.angle_beta   90.00
_cell.angle_gamma   90.00
#
_symmetry.space_group_name_H-M   'P 1'
#
loop_
_entity.id
_entity.type
_entity.pdbx_description
1 polymer ?
#
loop_
_entity_poly.entity_id
_entity_poly.type
_entity_poly.pdbx_seq_one_letter_code
_entity_poly.pdbx_strand_id
1 'polypeptide(L)'
;ESDLNKSKTVALWGKIAERYKDTPWMGGYDLINETHWDLPNNNQALRDLYIRITNAIRAHDSKRILFIEGNGYANDFNGLTPAWDNNMAYSFHKYKTYNNIASLEFVLSIQNEFGYPLWMGEGGENSNAWNTDAVRLFEELEIGWAKWTYKRVESIRSPMSINSNNNYQNLIKYLKGEAELPTVENAYQGLLDLAESTKISNSVYRKDYVDALIRQPHTNETIPFTSNNSVPGIIYASNFDLGNNHMAYYDVNSYDYEYSTGEYQPTNSFVYRNDGAEVNTTSYNEGNGYCLEFISKDEWAIYSIDVFEDGFYDIDIFYSSEVSSGKIGLEINEFPISSQISLTSTGSYDTFNGKKIEKVYMKKGIQKFKFIAQETAFDLSHFVFTKSANQNFSNFNIVESKTGDDFKSINIYLNQPASTENIDENSFQVFKNIGYVNVNSIDYSSNNQILNLKLDNTIIPTDNVRVTYNLNNILSENGQQLEQFNLFVVENNSISSDNYFNIPSKIEAEDFHQNAGQCVAGNRGCGFRTENCSDFGGGLNLAYADIGDAVAYKVLVEKSGRYKVDFRIASNYSEGKLRLGFKKIQENTDLTNLSNNKLIITTPYTNGWQNWETVSEEIILDAGYYQFDLTVIKPEFNINWIEFSLEDEFLSNEDVNETPVRLYPNPSSSHVFIDSKYSIYNLKLYDITGKLIASYDVDASNKTKIYTDNLKKGIYILEINSSINKELVKLIKN
;
A
#
# COMPACT_ATOMS: atom_id res chain seq x y z
N GLU A 1 -33.34 -14.90 -32.24
CA GLU A 1 -32.79 -16.25 -32.45
C GLU A 1 -33.85 -17.31 -32.63
N SER A 2 -33.51 -18.42 -33.36
CA SER A 2 -34.45 -19.50 -33.57
C SER A 2 -34.74 -20.30 -32.30
N ASP A 3 -35.96 -20.80 -32.13
CA ASP A 3 -36.35 -21.64 -31.01
C ASP A 3 -35.51 -22.92 -30.92
N LEU A 4 -35.02 -23.39 -32.06
CA LEU A 4 -34.10 -24.53 -32.14
C LEU A 4 -32.77 -24.23 -31.41
N ASN A 5 -32.18 -23.06 -31.63
CA ASN A 5 -30.92 -22.69 -30.98
C ASN A 5 -31.12 -22.47 -29.48
N LYS A 6 -32.20 -21.80 -29.05
CA LYS A 6 -32.57 -21.68 -27.65
C LYS A 6 -32.71 -23.05 -26.97
N SER A 7 -33.38 -23.99 -27.66
CA SER A 7 -33.56 -25.37 -27.13
C SER A 7 -32.23 -26.14 -27.04
N LYS A 8 -31.30 -25.93 -27.98
CA LYS A 8 -29.93 -26.50 -27.90
C LYS A 8 -29.14 -25.92 -26.71
N THR A 9 -29.23 -24.61 -26.49
CA THR A 9 -28.58 -23.96 -25.36
C THR A 9 -29.10 -24.51 -24.03
N VAL A 10 -30.42 -24.65 -23.88
CA VAL A 10 -31.06 -25.25 -22.69
C VAL A 10 -30.58 -26.69 -22.47
N ALA A 11 -30.56 -27.52 -23.54
CA ALA A 11 -30.10 -28.90 -23.44
C ALA A 11 -28.59 -28.99 -23.08
N LEU A 12 -27.76 -28.09 -23.62
CA LEU A 12 -26.34 -28.00 -23.30
C LEU A 12 -26.13 -27.74 -21.79
N TRP A 13 -26.85 -26.77 -21.22
CA TRP A 13 -26.75 -26.45 -19.80
C TRP A 13 -27.24 -27.60 -18.91
N GLY A 14 -28.27 -28.30 -19.30
CA GLY A 14 -28.68 -29.54 -18.62
C GLY A 14 -27.57 -30.60 -18.61
N LYS A 15 -26.86 -30.78 -19.73
CA LYS A 15 -25.71 -31.69 -19.84
C LYS A 15 -24.51 -31.25 -19.00
N ILE A 16 -24.21 -29.95 -18.95
CA ILE A 16 -23.16 -29.41 -18.10
C ILE A 16 -23.49 -29.68 -16.64
N ALA A 17 -24.69 -29.36 -16.19
CA ALA A 17 -25.14 -29.60 -14.83
C ALA A 17 -25.12 -31.09 -14.44
N GLU A 18 -25.62 -31.99 -15.29
CA GLU A 18 -25.54 -33.43 -15.11
C GLU A 18 -24.11 -33.91 -14.89
N ARG A 19 -23.15 -33.38 -15.66
CA ARG A 19 -21.73 -33.76 -15.60
C ARG A 19 -21.04 -33.28 -14.34
N TYR A 20 -21.32 -32.04 -13.90
CA TYR A 20 -20.54 -31.38 -12.85
C TYR A 20 -21.23 -31.28 -11.49
N LYS A 21 -22.47 -31.76 -11.34
CA LYS A 21 -23.25 -31.70 -10.08
C LYS A 21 -22.53 -32.23 -8.85
N ASP A 22 -21.65 -33.23 -9.02
CA ASP A 22 -20.94 -33.87 -7.93
C ASP A 22 -19.49 -33.35 -7.77
N THR A 23 -19.10 -32.32 -8.53
CA THR A 23 -17.74 -31.75 -8.48
C THR A 23 -17.62 -30.76 -7.32
N PRO A 24 -16.88 -31.07 -6.24
CA PRO A 24 -16.95 -30.32 -4.98
C PRO A 24 -16.38 -28.89 -5.05
N TRP A 25 -15.47 -28.62 -5.99
CA TRP A 25 -14.83 -27.29 -6.16
C TRP A 25 -15.53 -26.39 -7.18
N MET A 26 -16.66 -26.82 -7.74
CA MET A 26 -17.43 -25.98 -8.66
C MET A 26 -18.36 -25.07 -7.87
N GLY A 27 -18.17 -23.74 -7.99
CA GLY A 27 -18.93 -22.72 -7.25
C GLY A 27 -20.31 -22.46 -7.82
N GLY A 28 -20.42 -22.34 -9.15
CA GLY A 28 -21.67 -22.02 -9.81
C GLY A 28 -21.60 -22.11 -11.32
N TYR A 29 -22.67 -21.67 -11.98
CA TYR A 29 -22.83 -21.62 -13.43
C TYR A 29 -23.11 -20.19 -13.88
N ASP A 30 -22.24 -19.63 -14.70
CA ASP A 30 -22.47 -18.37 -15.38
C ASP A 30 -23.07 -18.64 -16.74
N LEU A 31 -24.31 -18.15 -16.99
CA LEU A 31 -25.16 -18.81 -17.97
C LEU A 31 -24.95 -18.35 -19.41
N ILE A 32 -24.86 -17.08 -19.69
CA ILE A 32 -24.71 -16.53 -21.04
C ILE A 32 -23.88 -15.26 -20.98
N ASN A 33 -22.71 -15.29 -21.61
CA ASN A 33 -21.76 -14.18 -21.59
C ASN A 33 -22.22 -13.02 -22.49
N GLU A 34 -22.27 -11.81 -21.97
CA GLU A 34 -22.35 -10.52 -22.65
C GLU A 34 -23.35 -10.44 -23.79
N THR A 35 -24.62 -10.74 -23.52
CA THR A 35 -25.65 -10.50 -24.54
C THR A 35 -25.72 -9.02 -24.87
N HIS A 36 -25.84 -8.73 -26.20
CA HIS A 36 -25.95 -7.36 -26.69
C HIS A 36 -26.98 -7.32 -27.82
N TRP A 37 -28.25 -7.43 -27.43
CA TRP A 37 -29.36 -7.48 -28.37
C TRP A 37 -30.36 -6.36 -28.09
N ASP A 38 -30.95 -5.83 -29.17
CA ASP A 38 -32.12 -4.96 -29.04
C ASP A 38 -33.34 -5.84 -28.72
N LEU A 39 -33.62 -5.98 -27.43
CA LEU A 39 -34.69 -6.82 -26.93
C LEU A 39 -35.86 -5.95 -26.46
N PRO A 40 -37.04 -6.09 -27.11
CA PRO A 40 -38.24 -5.39 -26.67
C PRO A 40 -38.72 -5.92 -25.30
N ASN A 41 -39.57 -5.15 -24.64
CA ASN A 41 -40.21 -5.51 -23.37
C ASN A 41 -39.21 -5.80 -22.24
N ASN A 42 -38.22 -4.92 -22.06
CA ASN A 42 -37.27 -4.98 -20.94
C ASN A 42 -36.62 -6.37 -20.81
N ASN A 43 -35.96 -6.86 -21.86
CA ASN A 43 -35.25 -8.13 -21.87
C ASN A 43 -36.07 -9.39 -21.57
N GLN A 44 -37.42 -9.35 -21.73
CA GLN A 44 -38.30 -10.50 -21.40
C GLN A 44 -37.84 -11.79 -22.10
N ALA A 45 -37.44 -11.72 -23.37
CA ALA A 45 -37.01 -12.90 -24.13
C ALA A 45 -35.70 -13.51 -23.57
N LEU A 46 -34.81 -12.70 -23.00
CA LEU A 46 -33.61 -13.14 -22.31
C LEU A 46 -33.98 -13.80 -20.98
N ARG A 47 -34.87 -13.17 -20.19
CA ARG A 47 -35.41 -13.74 -18.94
C ARG A 47 -36.05 -15.11 -19.16
N ASP A 48 -36.88 -15.24 -20.19
CA ASP A 48 -37.55 -16.51 -20.51
C ASP A 48 -36.53 -17.61 -20.86
N LEU A 49 -35.46 -17.25 -21.56
CA LEU A 49 -34.38 -18.20 -21.87
C LEU A 49 -33.60 -18.59 -20.60
N TYR A 50 -33.29 -17.64 -19.76
CA TYR A 50 -32.62 -17.92 -18.45
C TYR A 50 -33.46 -18.85 -17.57
N ILE A 51 -34.78 -18.62 -17.47
CA ILE A 51 -35.66 -19.49 -16.70
C ILE A 51 -35.67 -20.94 -17.26
N ARG A 52 -35.68 -21.09 -18.59
CA ARG A 52 -35.60 -22.42 -19.22
C ARG A 52 -34.28 -23.10 -18.93
N ILE A 53 -33.17 -22.39 -18.97
CA ILE A 53 -31.81 -22.89 -18.63
C ILE A 53 -31.78 -23.27 -17.14
N THR A 54 -32.26 -22.40 -16.24
CA THR A 54 -32.35 -22.65 -14.80
C THR A 54 -33.07 -23.97 -14.51
N ASN A 55 -34.25 -24.19 -15.13
CA ASN A 55 -35.02 -25.40 -14.95
C ASN A 55 -34.25 -26.65 -15.40
N ALA A 56 -33.52 -26.57 -16.51
CA ALA A 56 -32.68 -27.68 -16.98
C ALA A 56 -31.51 -27.98 -16.06
N ILE A 57 -30.86 -26.95 -15.49
CA ILE A 57 -29.81 -27.11 -14.50
C ILE A 57 -30.36 -27.72 -13.20
N ARG A 58 -31.47 -27.17 -12.69
CA ARG A 58 -32.06 -27.59 -11.40
C ARG A 58 -32.62 -29.02 -11.44
N ALA A 59 -32.90 -29.56 -12.61
CA ALA A 59 -33.21 -30.98 -12.76
C ALA A 59 -32.06 -31.91 -12.37
N HIS A 60 -30.83 -31.42 -12.35
CA HIS A 60 -29.62 -32.19 -12.05
C HIS A 60 -28.86 -31.66 -10.82
N ASP A 61 -28.80 -30.33 -10.60
CA ASP A 61 -28.04 -29.65 -9.58
C ASP A 61 -28.86 -28.55 -8.89
N SER A 62 -29.26 -28.81 -7.66
CA SER A 62 -30.06 -27.88 -6.84
C SER A 62 -29.23 -26.95 -5.96
N LYS A 63 -27.88 -27.07 -5.95
CA LYS A 63 -27.04 -26.45 -4.91
C LYS A 63 -26.18 -25.29 -5.40
N ARG A 64 -25.77 -25.28 -6.67
CA ARG A 64 -24.80 -24.30 -7.16
C ARG A 64 -25.45 -22.99 -7.51
N ILE A 65 -24.68 -21.90 -7.35
CA ILE A 65 -25.11 -20.56 -7.66
C ILE A 65 -25.32 -20.43 -9.18
N LEU A 66 -26.37 -19.74 -9.58
CA LEU A 66 -26.57 -19.30 -10.96
C LEU A 66 -26.19 -17.83 -11.07
N PHE A 67 -25.18 -17.53 -11.87
CA PHE A 67 -24.81 -16.18 -12.20
C PHE A 67 -25.59 -15.73 -13.44
N ILE A 68 -26.25 -14.60 -13.33
CA ILE A 68 -27.13 -14.05 -14.37
C ILE A 68 -26.56 -12.73 -14.84
N GLU A 69 -26.10 -12.69 -16.07
CA GLU A 69 -25.64 -11.46 -16.70
C GLU A 69 -26.77 -10.62 -17.24
N GLY A 70 -26.60 -9.30 -17.20
CA GLY A 70 -27.47 -8.34 -17.87
C GLY A 70 -27.32 -8.39 -19.38
N ASN A 71 -28.28 -7.83 -20.13
CA ASN A 71 -28.09 -7.48 -21.52
C ASN A 71 -27.11 -6.28 -21.64
N GLY A 72 -26.76 -5.85 -22.85
CA GLY A 72 -25.88 -4.71 -23.06
C GLY A 72 -24.48 -4.90 -22.40
N TYR A 73 -23.82 -6.02 -22.78
CA TYR A 73 -22.50 -6.38 -22.23
C TYR A 73 -22.53 -6.54 -20.70
N ALA A 74 -23.50 -7.30 -20.18
CA ALA A 74 -23.71 -7.59 -18.76
C ALA A 74 -24.06 -6.35 -17.89
N ASN A 75 -24.61 -5.27 -18.46
CA ASN A 75 -24.86 -4.02 -17.73
C ASN A 75 -26.33 -3.55 -17.73
N ASP A 76 -27.26 -4.21 -18.46
CA ASP A 76 -28.69 -3.89 -18.46
C ASP A 76 -29.51 -5.02 -17.83
N PHE A 77 -29.98 -4.80 -16.60
CA PHE A 77 -30.80 -5.74 -15.83
C PHE A 77 -32.29 -5.44 -15.85
N ASN A 78 -32.77 -4.52 -16.68
CA ASN A 78 -34.18 -4.21 -16.80
C ASN A 78 -34.98 -5.46 -17.15
N GLY A 79 -36.01 -5.79 -16.36
CA GLY A 79 -36.85 -6.97 -16.52
C GLY A 79 -36.22 -8.30 -16.12
N LEU A 80 -34.93 -8.31 -15.68
CA LEU A 80 -34.28 -9.52 -15.13
C LEU A 80 -34.51 -9.67 -13.62
N THR A 81 -35.04 -8.66 -12.94
CA THR A 81 -35.52 -8.74 -11.56
C THR A 81 -37.06 -8.88 -11.51
N PRO A 82 -37.63 -9.46 -10.40
CA PRO A 82 -36.94 -10.15 -9.28
C PRO A 82 -36.39 -11.52 -9.71
N ALA A 83 -35.54 -12.11 -8.86
CA ALA A 83 -34.97 -13.44 -9.06
C ALA A 83 -36.07 -14.50 -9.18
N TRP A 84 -35.82 -15.57 -9.96
CA TRP A 84 -36.72 -16.71 -10.16
C TRP A 84 -36.19 -18.01 -9.56
N ASP A 85 -35.02 -17.96 -8.92
CA ASP A 85 -34.41 -19.08 -8.22
C ASP A 85 -33.81 -18.58 -6.91
N ASN A 86 -33.79 -19.41 -5.88
CA ASN A 86 -33.36 -19.03 -4.54
C ASN A 86 -31.83 -18.96 -4.36
N ASN A 87 -31.08 -19.37 -5.38
CA ASN A 87 -29.62 -19.38 -5.33
C ASN A 87 -29.03 -18.73 -6.61
N MET A 88 -29.31 -17.45 -6.77
CA MET A 88 -28.87 -16.60 -7.87
C MET A 88 -28.02 -15.45 -7.38
N ALA A 89 -27.07 -15.04 -8.23
CA ALA A 89 -26.35 -13.79 -8.13
C ALA A 89 -26.41 -13.03 -9.46
N TYR A 90 -26.44 -11.72 -9.41
CA TYR A 90 -26.40 -10.89 -10.61
C TYR A 90 -24.96 -10.57 -10.96
N SER A 91 -24.54 -10.97 -12.18
CA SER A 91 -23.18 -10.82 -12.70
C SER A 91 -23.12 -9.63 -13.64
N PHE A 92 -22.25 -8.68 -13.38
CA PHE A 92 -22.02 -7.51 -14.24
C PHE A 92 -20.55 -7.42 -14.64
N HIS A 93 -20.26 -6.66 -15.71
CA HIS A 93 -18.89 -6.42 -16.17
C HIS A 93 -18.50 -4.95 -16.03
N LYS A 94 -17.22 -4.70 -15.71
CA LYS A 94 -16.70 -3.34 -15.52
C LYS A 94 -15.29 -3.21 -16.05
N TYR A 95 -15.08 -2.34 -17.03
CA TYR A 95 -13.77 -2.15 -17.67
C TYR A 95 -13.25 -0.72 -17.59
N LYS A 96 -13.94 0.24 -18.24
CA LYS A 96 -13.40 1.58 -18.54
C LYS A 96 -14.14 2.72 -17.83
N THR A 97 -14.88 2.43 -16.77
CA THR A 97 -15.61 3.42 -16.00
C THR A 97 -14.89 3.80 -14.72
N TYR A 98 -15.18 4.98 -14.18
CA TYR A 98 -14.64 5.41 -12.90
C TYR A 98 -14.96 4.43 -11.78
N ASN A 99 -14.02 4.28 -10.81
CA ASN A 99 -14.19 3.41 -9.66
C ASN A 99 -14.83 4.17 -8.49
N ASN A 100 -16.10 4.49 -8.63
CA ASN A 100 -16.91 5.16 -7.62
C ASN A 100 -18.31 4.54 -7.54
N ILE A 101 -19.03 4.86 -6.47
CA ILE A 101 -20.38 4.33 -6.21
C ILE A 101 -21.34 4.69 -7.34
N ALA A 102 -21.29 5.91 -7.90
CA ALA A 102 -22.16 6.34 -8.97
C ALA A 102 -22.05 5.46 -10.22
N SER A 103 -20.87 4.92 -10.50
CA SER A 103 -20.66 4.00 -11.62
C SER A 103 -21.29 2.62 -11.43
N LEU A 104 -21.75 2.30 -10.22
CA LEU A 104 -22.36 1.02 -9.83
C LEU A 104 -23.83 1.15 -9.42
N GLU A 105 -24.43 2.33 -9.47
CA GLU A 105 -25.83 2.55 -9.05
C GLU A 105 -26.81 1.59 -9.73
N PHE A 106 -26.57 1.25 -11.01
CA PHE A 106 -27.43 0.36 -11.80
C PHE A 106 -27.50 -1.06 -11.23
N VAL A 107 -26.45 -1.56 -10.56
CA VAL A 107 -26.43 -2.88 -9.90
C VAL A 107 -26.67 -2.77 -8.40
N LEU A 108 -26.22 -1.71 -7.74
CA LEU A 108 -26.46 -1.49 -6.32
C LEU A 108 -27.96 -1.33 -6.03
N SER A 109 -28.74 -0.78 -6.97
CA SER A 109 -30.20 -0.75 -6.87
C SER A 109 -30.83 -2.14 -6.71
N ILE A 110 -30.28 -3.16 -7.36
CA ILE A 110 -30.73 -4.56 -7.24
C ILE A 110 -30.46 -5.09 -5.83
N GLN A 111 -29.27 -4.85 -5.30
CA GLN A 111 -28.91 -5.25 -3.95
C GLN A 111 -29.77 -4.52 -2.90
N ASN A 112 -29.94 -3.20 -3.06
CA ASN A 112 -30.71 -2.37 -2.12
C ASN A 112 -32.20 -2.69 -2.13
N GLU A 113 -32.80 -2.95 -3.30
CA GLU A 113 -34.23 -3.20 -3.44
C GLU A 113 -34.60 -4.64 -3.08
N PHE A 114 -33.79 -5.62 -3.49
CA PHE A 114 -34.14 -7.03 -3.38
C PHE A 114 -33.24 -7.84 -2.45
N GLY A 115 -32.09 -7.32 -1.99
CA GLY A 115 -31.13 -8.04 -1.17
C GLY A 115 -30.39 -9.15 -1.92
N TYR A 116 -30.28 -9.09 -3.26
CA TYR A 116 -29.60 -10.12 -4.03
C TYR A 116 -28.10 -9.89 -4.09
N PRO A 117 -27.29 -10.97 -4.04
CA PRO A 117 -25.84 -10.86 -4.16
C PRO A 117 -25.43 -10.40 -5.57
N LEU A 118 -24.39 -9.55 -5.59
CA LEU A 118 -23.76 -9.07 -6.81
C LEU A 118 -22.43 -9.77 -7.04
N TRP A 119 -22.07 -9.91 -8.32
CA TRP A 119 -20.81 -10.47 -8.77
C TRP A 119 -20.26 -9.65 -9.93
N MET A 120 -19.04 -9.13 -9.82
CA MET A 120 -18.34 -8.56 -10.96
C MET A 120 -17.65 -9.69 -11.72
N GLY A 121 -18.31 -10.22 -12.75
CA GLY A 121 -17.89 -11.42 -13.46
C GLY A 121 -16.69 -11.21 -14.37
N GLU A 122 -16.55 -10.03 -14.96
CA GLU A 122 -15.41 -9.62 -15.76
C GLU A 122 -15.04 -8.17 -15.52
N GLY A 123 -13.74 -7.89 -15.43
CA GLY A 123 -13.23 -6.54 -15.36
C GLY A 123 -11.72 -6.51 -15.40
N GLY A 124 -11.15 -5.39 -15.81
CA GLY A 124 -9.71 -5.26 -15.96
C GLY A 124 -9.32 -4.61 -17.27
N GLU A 125 -8.29 -5.17 -17.95
CA GLU A 125 -7.70 -4.62 -19.18
C GLU A 125 -7.30 -3.13 -19.04
N ASN A 126 -6.97 -2.70 -17.85
CA ASN A 126 -6.69 -1.34 -17.46
C ASN A 126 -5.37 -1.24 -16.65
N SER A 127 -5.00 -0.03 -16.20
CA SER A 127 -3.81 0.19 -15.39
C SER A 127 -3.87 -0.53 -14.03
N ASN A 128 -2.72 -0.71 -13.40
CA ASN A 128 -2.63 -1.28 -12.05
C ASN A 128 -3.38 -0.41 -11.04
N ALA A 129 -3.25 0.91 -11.12
CA ALA A 129 -3.96 1.85 -10.25
C ALA A 129 -5.49 1.68 -10.37
N TRP A 130 -6.01 1.63 -11.60
CA TRP A 130 -7.44 1.35 -11.82
C TRP A 130 -7.87 0.02 -11.21
N ASN A 131 -7.07 -1.03 -11.39
CA ASN A 131 -7.37 -2.35 -10.84
C ASN A 131 -7.38 -2.35 -9.32
N THR A 132 -6.44 -1.66 -8.67
CA THR A 132 -6.41 -1.48 -7.22
C THR A 132 -7.67 -0.81 -6.70
N ASP A 133 -8.06 0.30 -7.32
CA ASP A 133 -9.26 1.06 -6.91
C ASP A 133 -10.55 0.26 -7.15
N ALA A 134 -10.61 -0.49 -8.27
CA ALA A 134 -11.76 -1.34 -8.56
C ALA A 134 -11.93 -2.45 -7.52
N VAL A 135 -10.84 -3.15 -7.16
CA VAL A 135 -10.89 -4.20 -6.12
C VAL A 135 -11.28 -3.59 -4.78
N ARG A 136 -10.68 -2.47 -4.39
CA ARG A 136 -11.02 -1.76 -3.15
C ARG A 136 -12.52 -1.45 -3.09
N LEU A 137 -13.07 -0.86 -4.15
CA LEU A 137 -14.49 -0.52 -4.24
C LEU A 137 -15.40 -1.76 -4.13
N PHE A 138 -15.05 -2.84 -4.83
CA PHE A 138 -15.88 -4.07 -4.79
C PHE A 138 -15.88 -4.71 -3.41
N GLU A 139 -14.71 -4.85 -2.78
CA GLU A 139 -14.61 -5.48 -1.47
C GLU A 139 -15.28 -4.65 -0.38
N GLU A 140 -15.23 -3.32 -0.46
CA GLU A 140 -15.94 -2.43 0.45
C GLU A 140 -17.47 -2.53 0.32
N LEU A 141 -17.95 -2.81 -0.88
CA LEU A 141 -19.38 -3.01 -1.16
C LEU A 141 -19.80 -4.49 -1.02
N GLU A 142 -18.91 -5.37 -0.52
CA GLU A 142 -19.15 -6.80 -0.38
C GLU A 142 -19.53 -7.49 -1.70
N ILE A 143 -19.01 -6.99 -2.82
CA ILE A 143 -19.20 -7.54 -4.16
C ILE A 143 -18.04 -8.49 -4.49
N GLY A 144 -18.35 -9.75 -4.77
CA GLY A 144 -17.36 -10.70 -5.28
C GLY A 144 -16.89 -10.30 -6.68
N TRP A 145 -15.62 -10.57 -7.01
CA TRP A 145 -15.06 -10.13 -8.28
C TRP A 145 -14.15 -11.16 -8.95
N ALA A 146 -14.10 -11.10 -10.28
CA ALA A 146 -13.15 -11.83 -11.13
C ALA A 146 -12.54 -10.88 -12.17
N LYS A 147 -11.24 -11.06 -12.45
CA LYS A 147 -10.54 -10.24 -13.42
C LYS A 147 -10.44 -10.93 -14.78
N TRP A 148 -10.72 -10.18 -15.82
CA TRP A 148 -10.45 -10.55 -17.20
C TRP A 148 -9.11 -9.93 -17.64
N THR A 149 -8.12 -10.65 -18.08
CA THR A 149 -8.06 -12.12 -18.30
C THR A 149 -6.86 -12.67 -17.51
N TYR A 150 -6.85 -13.97 -17.23
CA TYR A 150 -5.73 -14.61 -16.49
C TYR A 150 -4.43 -14.58 -17.27
N LYS A 151 -4.46 -14.81 -18.60
CA LYS A 151 -3.30 -14.78 -19.50
C LYS A 151 -3.59 -13.99 -20.76
N ARG A 152 -2.61 -13.20 -21.20
CA ARG A 152 -2.73 -12.41 -22.42
C ARG A 152 -1.45 -12.45 -23.26
N VAL A 153 -1.61 -12.57 -24.57
CA VAL A 153 -0.49 -12.59 -25.53
C VAL A 153 0.04 -11.16 -25.70
N GLU A 154 1.39 -11.00 -25.57
CA GLU A 154 2.10 -9.72 -25.76
C GLU A 154 1.49 -8.55 -24.97
N SER A 155 1.01 -8.80 -23.76
CA SER A 155 0.41 -7.75 -22.93
C SER A 155 0.80 -7.92 -21.46
N ILE A 156 1.03 -6.78 -20.79
CA ILE A 156 1.32 -6.72 -19.35
C ILE A 156 0.05 -6.52 -18.51
N ARG A 157 -1.12 -6.38 -19.14
CA ARG A 157 -2.42 -6.13 -18.50
C ARG A 157 -3.13 -7.42 -18.08
N SER A 158 -2.38 -8.35 -17.51
CA SER A 158 -2.90 -9.62 -16.97
C SER A 158 -1.89 -10.23 -16.00
N PRO A 159 -2.30 -11.13 -15.10
CA PRO A 159 -1.37 -11.82 -14.18
C PRO A 159 -0.23 -12.54 -14.87
N MET A 160 -0.46 -13.06 -16.08
CA MET A 160 0.52 -13.82 -16.86
C MET A 160 0.57 -13.29 -18.30
N SER A 161 1.75 -12.90 -18.77
CA SER A 161 1.99 -12.57 -20.17
C SER A 161 2.49 -13.78 -20.94
N ILE A 162 2.02 -13.97 -22.14
CA ILE A 162 2.42 -15.02 -23.06
C ILE A 162 3.27 -14.38 -24.16
N ASN A 163 4.51 -14.81 -24.29
CA ASN A 163 5.36 -14.36 -25.40
C ASN A 163 4.91 -15.05 -26.69
N SER A 164 4.69 -14.29 -27.75
CA SER A 164 4.45 -14.81 -29.07
C SER A 164 5.76 -15.23 -29.75
N ASN A 165 5.66 -15.90 -30.87
CA ASN A 165 6.79 -16.26 -31.73
C ASN A 165 6.65 -15.62 -33.12
N ASN A 166 7.77 -15.53 -33.86
CA ASN A 166 7.82 -14.87 -35.18
C ASN A 166 6.85 -15.48 -36.18
N ASN A 167 6.69 -16.81 -36.20
CA ASN A 167 5.77 -17.47 -37.11
C ASN A 167 4.31 -17.11 -36.84
N TYR A 168 3.92 -17.04 -35.55
CA TYR A 168 2.61 -16.58 -35.14
C TYR A 168 2.40 -15.11 -35.49
N GLN A 169 3.38 -14.25 -35.22
CA GLN A 169 3.30 -12.82 -35.55
C GLN A 169 3.14 -12.59 -37.05
N ASN A 170 3.85 -13.36 -37.89
CA ASN A 170 3.71 -13.29 -39.35
C ASN A 170 2.33 -13.73 -39.80
N LEU A 171 1.76 -14.77 -39.18
CA LEU A 171 0.38 -15.19 -39.44
C LEU A 171 -0.63 -14.07 -39.10
N ILE A 172 -0.45 -13.41 -37.95
CA ILE A 172 -1.32 -12.30 -37.54
C ILE A 172 -1.18 -11.10 -38.48
N LYS A 173 0.04 -10.75 -38.91
CA LYS A 173 0.27 -9.68 -39.90
C LYS A 173 -0.43 -10.00 -41.22
N TYR A 174 -0.35 -11.26 -41.69
CA TYR A 174 -1.10 -11.68 -42.89
C TYR A 174 -2.62 -11.50 -42.72
N LEU A 175 -3.16 -11.96 -41.57
CA LEU A 175 -4.60 -11.82 -41.29
C LEU A 175 -5.06 -10.36 -41.21
N LYS A 176 -4.15 -9.43 -40.88
CA LYS A 176 -4.40 -7.99 -40.90
C LYS A 176 -4.14 -7.35 -42.27
N GLY A 177 -3.65 -8.09 -43.25
CA GLY A 177 -3.31 -7.55 -44.57
C GLY A 177 -1.98 -6.81 -44.63
N GLU A 178 -1.10 -7.02 -43.65
CA GLU A 178 0.18 -6.32 -43.47
C GLU A 178 1.38 -7.15 -43.98
N ALA A 179 1.19 -8.41 -44.33
CA ALA A 179 2.24 -9.33 -44.80
C ALA A 179 1.69 -10.33 -45.82
N GLU A 180 2.60 -11.00 -46.53
CA GLU A 180 2.26 -12.11 -47.42
C GLU A 180 1.82 -13.37 -46.65
N LEU A 181 1.05 -14.25 -47.33
CA LEU A 181 0.61 -15.53 -46.78
C LEU A 181 1.79 -16.39 -46.34
N PRO A 182 1.92 -16.75 -45.07
CA PRO A 182 2.96 -17.67 -44.63
C PRO A 182 2.71 -19.09 -45.18
N THR A 183 3.76 -19.92 -45.21
CA THR A 183 3.57 -21.33 -45.52
C THR A 183 2.70 -22.01 -44.47
N VAL A 184 1.95 -23.04 -44.86
CA VAL A 184 1.13 -23.83 -43.93
C VAL A 184 1.95 -24.38 -42.77
N GLU A 185 3.17 -24.85 -43.05
CA GLU A 185 4.09 -25.36 -42.05
C GLU A 185 4.47 -24.30 -41.00
N ASN A 186 4.85 -23.08 -41.44
CA ASN A 186 5.21 -21.98 -40.54
C ASN A 186 3.99 -21.51 -39.72
N ALA A 187 2.83 -21.40 -40.34
CA ALA A 187 1.61 -21.04 -39.65
C ALA A 187 1.21 -22.06 -38.57
N TYR A 188 1.30 -23.36 -38.95
CA TYR A 188 1.00 -24.45 -38.00
C TYR A 188 2.00 -24.52 -36.86
N GLN A 189 3.30 -24.41 -37.13
CA GLN A 189 4.34 -24.39 -36.09
C GLN A 189 4.19 -23.18 -35.20
N GLY A 190 3.89 -21.99 -35.77
CA GLY A 190 3.64 -20.78 -34.98
C GLY A 190 2.49 -20.93 -33.97
N LEU A 191 1.41 -21.60 -34.35
CA LEU A 191 0.29 -21.90 -33.46
C LEU A 191 0.66 -22.93 -32.37
N LEU A 192 1.44 -23.97 -32.70
CA LEU A 192 1.90 -24.96 -31.72
C LEU A 192 2.86 -24.33 -30.71
N ASP A 193 3.81 -23.52 -31.17
CA ASP A 193 4.76 -22.83 -30.29
C ASP A 193 4.04 -21.83 -29.37
N LEU A 194 3.02 -21.13 -29.90
CA LEU A 194 2.17 -20.27 -29.05
C LEU A 194 1.43 -21.09 -28.00
N ALA A 195 0.85 -22.23 -28.39
CA ALA A 195 0.17 -23.12 -27.45
C ALA A 195 1.11 -23.61 -26.35
N GLU A 196 2.37 -23.93 -26.68
CA GLU A 196 3.41 -24.27 -25.70
C GLU A 196 3.70 -23.08 -24.77
N SER A 197 3.79 -21.85 -25.30
CA SER A 197 4.01 -20.64 -24.53
C SER A 197 2.88 -20.33 -23.54
N THR A 198 1.67 -20.91 -23.75
CA THR A 198 0.54 -20.70 -22.81
C THR A 198 0.66 -21.49 -21.52
N LYS A 199 1.57 -22.46 -21.42
CA LYS A 199 1.83 -23.16 -20.16
C LYS A 199 2.29 -22.18 -19.08
N ILE A 200 1.87 -22.39 -17.83
CA ILE A 200 2.25 -21.52 -16.69
C ILE A 200 3.77 -21.42 -16.58
N SER A 201 4.49 -22.54 -16.75
CA SER A 201 5.96 -22.58 -16.69
C SER A 201 6.66 -21.72 -17.76
N ASN A 202 5.98 -21.41 -18.85
CA ASN A 202 6.54 -20.69 -20.00
C ASN A 202 5.98 -19.26 -20.12
N SER A 203 4.99 -18.92 -19.29
CA SER A 203 4.39 -17.57 -19.23
C SER A 203 5.16 -16.68 -18.25
N VAL A 204 5.16 -15.38 -18.49
CA VAL A 204 5.81 -14.37 -17.63
C VAL A 204 4.84 -13.90 -16.56
N TYR A 205 5.17 -14.16 -15.29
CA TYR A 205 4.42 -13.67 -14.14
C TYR A 205 4.59 -12.16 -13.99
N ARG A 206 3.48 -11.43 -13.89
CA ARG A 206 3.44 -9.98 -13.70
C ARG A 206 3.21 -9.64 -12.23
N LYS A 207 4.33 -9.47 -11.51
CA LYS A 207 4.33 -9.19 -10.08
C LYS A 207 3.55 -7.89 -9.76
N ASP A 208 3.76 -6.83 -10.52
CA ASP A 208 3.12 -5.54 -10.37
C ASP A 208 1.59 -5.64 -10.52
N TYR A 209 1.13 -6.33 -11.55
CA TYR A 209 -0.30 -6.53 -11.78
C TYR A 209 -0.98 -7.31 -10.64
N VAL A 210 -0.34 -8.40 -10.17
CA VAL A 210 -0.88 -9.21 -9.07
C VAL A 210 -0.84 -8.45 -7.75
N ASP A 211 0.22 -7.70 -7.49
CA ASP A 211 0.36 -6.85 -6.31
C ASP A 211 -0.75 -5.79 -6.25
N ALA A 212 -1.08 -5.17 -7.40
CA ALA A 212 -2.17 -4.21 -7.53
C ALA A 212 -3.55 -4.79 -7.21
N LEU A 213 -3.76 -6.10 -7.48
CA LEU A 213 -5.03 -6.77 -7.18
C LEU A 213 -5.14 -7.23 -5.72
N ILE A 214 -4.03 -7.67 -5.11
CA ILE A 214 -4.09 -8.45 -3.87
C ILE A 214 -3.59 -7.67 -2.66
N ARG A 215 -2.47 -6.94 -2.77
CA ARG A 215 -1.87 -6.23 -1.63
C ARG A 215 -2.27 -4.76 -1.59
N GLN A 216 -2.13 -4.05 -2.71
CA GLN A 216 -2.32 -2.59 -2.75
C GLN A 216 -3.74 -2.13 -2.35
N PRO A 217 -4.84 -2.87 -2.58
CA PRO A 217 -6.15 -2.47 -2.08
C PRO A 217 -6.22 -2.35 -0.54
N HIS A 218 -5.33 -3.03 0.19
CA HIS A 218 -5.40 -3.19 1.64
C HIS A 218 -4.28 -2.49 2.40
N THR A 219 -3.31 -1.84 1.71
CA THR A 219 -2.16 -1.22 2.37
C THR A 219 -1.62 -0.03 1.58
N ASN A 220 -1.07 0.92 2.31
CA ASN A 220 -0.29 2.03 1.75
C ASN A 220 1.22 1.75 1.77
N GLU A 221 1.63 0.57 2.22
CA GLU A 221 3.04 0.18 2.25
C GLU A 221 3.61 0.06 0.84
N THR A 222 4.83 0.56 0.64
CA THR A 222 5.59 0.41 -0.60
C THR A 222 6.65 -0.65 -0.45
N ILE A 223 6.78 -1.53 -1.44
CA ILE A 223 7.79 -2.59 -1.48
C ILE A 223 8.62 -2.53 -2.75
N PRO A 224 9.89 -2.99 -2.74
CA PRO A 224 10.74 -2.92 -3.92
C PRO A 224 10.15 -3.75 -5.09
N PHE A 225 10.16 -3.16 -6.28
CA PHE A 225 9.78 -3.87 -7.51
C PHE A 225 10.78 -4.99 -7.83
N THR A 226 12.08 -4.71 -7.67
CA THR A 226 13.15 -5.70 -7.87
C THR A 226 13.91 -5.94 -6.58
N SER A 227 14.53 -7.12 -6.44
CA SER A 227 15.36 -7.46 -5.28
C SER A 227 16.79 -6.89 -5.36
N ASN A 228 17.16 -6.22 -6.46
CA ASN A 228 18.55 -5.87 -6.79
C ASN A 228 18.85 -4.36 -6.65
N ASN A 229 18.08 -3.61 -5.88
CA ASN A 229 18.33 -2.19 -5.65
C ASN A 229 19.41 -1.98 -4.58
N SER A 230 20.61 -2.55 -4.79
CA SER A 230 21.72 -2.46 -3.85
C SER A 230 22.57 -1.19 -4.06
N VAL A 231 23.04 -0.59 -2.99
CA VAL A 231 23.96 0.55 -2.99
C VAL A 231 25.28 0.13 -2.31
N PRO A 232 26.46 0.23 -3.00
CA PRO A 232 26.66 0.80 -4.34
C PRO A 232 26.04 -0.08 -5.45
N GLY A 233 25.61 0.55 -6.55
CA GLY A 233 24.98 -0.13 -7.67
C GLY A 233 24.16 0.79 -8.55
N ILE A 234 23.39 0.19 -9.46
CA ILE A 234 22.54 0.89 -10.42
C ILE A 234 21.07 0.73 -10.01
N ILE A 235 20.37 1.84 -9.92
CA ILE A 235 18.92 1.90 -9.67
C ILE A 235 18.24 2.44 -10.93
N TYR A 236 17.54 1.57 -11.65
CA TYR A 236 16.85 1.97 -12.87
C TYR A 236 15.57 2.76 -12.54
N ALA A 237 15.34 3.86 -13.24
CA ALA A 237 14.19 4.73 -13.01
C ALA A 237 12.85 4.01 -13.20
N SER A 238 12.77 3.06 -14.14
CA SER A 238 11.61 2.21 -14.36
C SER A 238 11.33 1.20 -13.25
N ASN A 239 12.26 0.99 -12.31
CA ASN A 239 12.16 0.01 -11.21
C ASN A 239 11.67 0.63 -9.89
N PHE A 240 10.87 1.70 -9.96
CA PHE A 240 10.28 2.28 -8.76
C PHE A 240 9.41 1.25 -7.99
N ASP A 241 9.24 1.49 -6.71
CA ASP A 241 8.55 0.58 -5.79
C ASP A 241 7.14 0.24 -6.26
N LEU A 242 6.65 -0.92 -5.81
CA LEU A 242 5.25 -1.30 -5.91
C LEU A 242 4.45 -0.64 -4.79
N GLY A 243 3.33 -0.06 -5.14
CA GLY A 243 2.42 0.60 -4.20
C GLY A 243 1.41 1.47 -4.91
N ASN A 244 0.47 2.01 -4.16
CA ASN A 244 -0.55 2.90 -4.68
C ASN A 244 0.07 4.17 -5.27
N ASN A 245 -0.62 4.78 -6.23
CA ASN A 245 -0.38 6.16 -6.63
C ASN A 245 -0.41 7.06 -5.39
N HIS A 246 0.45 8.07 -5.31
CA HIS A 246 0.75 8.90 -4.14
C HIS A 246 1.46 8.19 -2.96
N MET A 247 1.75 6.90 -3.05
CA MET A 247 2.52 6.17 -2.03
C MET A 247 3.87 5.68 -2.55
N ALA A 248 3.91 5.03 -3.71
CA ALA A 248 5.14 4.57 -4.37
C ALA A 248 5.62 5.51 -5.47
N TYR A 249 4.71 6.21 -6.08
CA TYR A 249 4.93 7.20 -7.13
C TYR A 249 3.77 8.20 -7.15
N TYR A 250 3.95 9.29 -7.84
CA TYR A 250 2.91 10.25 -8.17
C TYR A 250 3.01 10.65 -9.64
N ASP A 251 1.90 10.54 -10.32
CA ASP A 251 1.71 10.93 -11.69
C ASP A 251 0.57 11.95 -11.77
N VAL A 252 0.87 13.14 -12.33
CA VAL A 252 -0.11 14.24 -12.47
C VAL A 252 -1.21 13.89 -13.45
N ASN A 253 -0.87 13.10 -14.47
CA ASN A 253 -1.79 12.61 -15.47
C ASN A 253 -2.31 11.20 -15.11
N SER A 254 -2.78 11.01 -13.90
CA SER A 254 -3.36 9.73 -13.44
C SER A 254 -4.45 9.13 -14.37
N TYR A 255 -4.53 9.63 -15.58
CA TYR A 255 -5.45 9.30 -16.67
C TYR A 255 -5.04 8.11 -17.51
N ASP A 256 -4.05 7.33 -17.11
CA ASP A 256 -3.81 6.02 -17.72
C ASP A 256 -4.91 5.00 -17.41
N TYR A 257 -5.97 5.47 -16.75
CA TYR A 257 -7.27 4.86 -16.83
C TYR A 257 -7.80 5.04 -18.24
N GLU A 258 -7.92 3.98 -19.04
CA GLU A 258 -8.77 4.03 -20.24
C GLU A 258 -10.22 4.25 -19.82
N TYR A 259 -10.62 5.51 -19.68
CA TYR A 259 -12.01 5.83 -19.47
C TYR A 259 -12.80 5.77 -20.77
N SER A 260 -14.08 5.40 -20.69
CA SER A 260 -15.02 5.41 -21.81
C SER A 260 -15.37 6.80 -22.33
N THR A 261 -14.71 7.85 -21.85
CA THR A 261 -14.86 9.24 -22.28
C THR A 261 -14.27 9.53 -23.65
N GLY A 262 -13.56 8.57 -24.26
CA GLY A 262 -12.99 8.73 -25.60
C GLY A 262 -11.67 9.51 -25.66
N GLU A 263 -11.18 10.00 -24.53
CA GLU A 263 -9.86 10.62 -24.44
C GLU A 263 -8.84 9.56 -24.06
N TYR A 264 -8.32 8.88 -25.05
CA TYR A 264 -7.15 8.03 -24.93
C TYR A 264 -5.92 8.92 -24.90
N GLN A 265 -5.20 8.94 -23.79
CA GLN A 265 -3.92 9.59 -23.65
C GLN A 265 -2.80 8.52 -23.54
N PRO A 266 -2.25 8.03 -24.66
CA PRO A 266 -1.26 6.99 -24.66
C PRO A 266 0.13 7.61 -24.47
N THR A 267 0.44 8.15 -23.33
CA THR A 267 1.82 8.50 -22.96
C THR A 267 2.56 7.29 -22.42
N ASN A 268 1.85 6.37 -21.73
CA ASN A 268 2.41 5.08 -21.31
C ASN A 268 2.32 4.04 -22.44
N SER A 269 3.47 3.49 -22.83
CA SER A 269 3.54 2.45 -23.87
C SER A 269 3.10 1.06 -23.40
N PHE A 270 2.81 0.86 -22.11
CA PHE A 270 2.45 -0.41 -21.48
C PHE A 270 3.42 -1.56 -21.79
N VAL A 271 4.73 -1.27 -21.78
CA VAL A 271 5.75 -2.25 -22.19
C VAL A 271 6.43 -2.96 -21.04
N TYR A 272 6.60 -2.32 -19.89
CA TYR A 272 7.36 -2.83 -18.75
C TYR A 272 6.55 -2.83 -17.44
N ARG A 273 5.97 -1.70 -17.09
CA ARG A 273 5.13 -1.48 -15.91
C ARG A 273 3.72 -1.10 -16.36
N ASN A 274 2.72 -1.63 -15.66
CA ASN A 274 1.31 -1.28 -15.91
C ASN A 274 0.75 -0.30 -14.87
N ASP A 275 1.66 0.41 -14.18
CA ASP A 275 1.30 1.49 -13.25
C ASP A 275 0.92 2.78 -14.03
N GLY A 276 0.66 3.88 -13.34
CA GLY A 276 0.27 5.14 -13.99
C GLY A 276 1.43 5.92 -14.61
N ALA A 277 2.67 5.73 -14.13
CA ALA A 277 3.83 6.44 -14.64
C ALA A 277 4.24 5.97 -16.05
N GLU A 278 4.64 6.92 -16.92
CA GLU A 278 5.01 6.65 -18.31
C GLU A 278 6.39 6.01 -18.41
N VAL A 279 6.38 4.69 -18.49
CA VAL A 279 7.58 3.87 -18.77
C VAL A 279 7.59 3.49 -20.23
N ASN A 280 8.62 3.94 -20.97
CA ASN A 280 8.79 3.65 -22.39
C ASN A 280 10.13 2.96 -22.69
N THR A 281 10.25 2.39 -23.90
CA THR A 281 11.49 1.76 -24.35
C THR A 281 12.50 2.82 -24.81
N THR A 282 13.77 2.62 -24.46
CA THR A 282 14.87 3.47 -24.94
C THR A 282 15.96 2.64 -25.62
N SER A 283 16.63 3.22 -26.59
CA SER A 283 17.81 2.63 -27.23
C SER A 283 19.10 2.83 -26.44
N TYR A 284 19.05 3.48 -25.27
CA TYR A 284 20.21 3.73 -24.44
C TYR A 284 20.81 2.44 -23.87
N ASN A 285 22.03 2.09 -24.32
CA ASN A 285 22.64 0.80 -24.05
C ASN A 285 23.14 0.60 -22.61
N GLU A 286 23.36 1.66 -21.84
CA GLU A 286 23.80 1.59 -20.45
C GLU A 286 22.63 1.47 -19.45
N GLY A 287 21.38 1.64 -19.93
CA GLY A 287 20.17 1.42 -19.19
C GLY A 287 19.68 -0.04 -19.23
N ASN A 288 18.49 -0.27 -18.70
CA ASN A 288 17.81 -1.57 -18.80
C ASN A 288 16.87 -1.70 -20.01
N GLY A 289 16.96 -0.76 -20.96
CA GLY A 289 16.10 -0.68 -22.14
C GLY A 289 14.81 0.11 -21.91
N TYR A 290 14.62 0.72 -20.73
CA TYR A 290 13.46 1.53 -20.37
C TYR A 290 13.87 2.83 -19.70
N CYS A 291 13.01 3.85 -19.82
CA CYS A 291 13.14 5.14 -19.13
C CYS A 291 11.76 5.65 -18.68
N LEU A 292 11.74 6.58 -17.73
CA LEU A 292 10.59 7.43 -17.49
C LEU A 292 10.61 8.58 -18.48
N GLU A 293 9.50 8.78 -19.18
CA GLU A 293 9.28 9.83 -20.18
C GLU A 293 8.04 10.64 -19.83
N PHE A 294 7.79 11.72 -20.56
CA PHE A 294 6.63 12.62 -20.38
C PHE A 294 6.45 13.13 -18.94
N ILE A 295 7.55 13.16 -18.19
CA ILE A 295 7.56 13.54 -16.78
C ILE A 295 7.03 14.97 -16.63
N SER A 296 5.97 15.11 -15.86
CA SER A 296 5.37 16.40 -15.51
C SER A 296 5.94 16.97 -14.22
N LYS A 297 5.73 18.27 -14.02
CA LYS A 297 6.13 18.91 -12.77
C LYS A 297 5.37 18.31 -11.58
N ASP A 298 6.09 18.17 -10.46
CA ASP A 298 5.65 17.62 -9.18
C ASP A 298 5.46 16.09 -9.19
N GLU A 299 5.71 15.40 -10.30
CA GLU A 299 5.77 13.92 -10.32
C GLU A 299 6.98 13.40 -9.57
N TRP A 300 6.82 12.22 -8.98
CA TRP A 300 7.88 11.59 -8.21
C TRP A 300 7.76 10.06 -8.18
N ALA A 301 8.89 9.41 -7.89
CA ALA A 301 8.94 7.96 -7.70
C ALA A 301 9.88 7.60 -6.53
N ILE A 302 9.51 6.56 -5.78
CA ILE A 302 10.28 6.03 -4.65
C ILE A 302 10.94 4.71 -5.05
N TYR A 303 12.15 4.51 -4.53
CA TYR A 303 12.93 3.29 -4.69
C TYR A 303 13.36 2.80 -3.31
N SER A 304 12.99 1.60 -2.93
CA SER A 304 13.59 0.91 -1.78
C SER A 304 14.98 0.44 -2.17
N ILE A 305 16.01 1.01 -1.55
CA ILE A 305 17.41 0.69 -1.79
C ILE A 305 18.03 0.01 -0.58
N ASP A 306 18.92 -0.95 -0.79
CA ASP A 306 19.67 -1.63 0.27
C ASP A 306 21.12 -1.16 0.30
N VAL A 307 21.46 -0.33 1.27
CA VAL A 307 22.80 0.24 1.44
C VAL A 307 23.68 -0.76 2.19
N PHE A 308 24.76 -1.21 1.56
CA PHE A 308 25.62 -2.28 2.07
C PHE A 308 26.37 -1.89 3.36
N GLU A 309 26.82 -0.64 3.48
CA GLU A 309 27.57 -0.13 4.64
C GLU A 309 27.35 1.38 4.83
N ASP A 310 27.54 1.86 6.06
CA ASP A 310 27.54 3.29 6.36
C ASP A 310 28.65 4.01 5.59
N GLY A 311 28.35 5.20 5.05
CA GLY A 311 29.37 6.00 4.38
C GLY A 311 28.83 7.04 3.42
N PHE A 312 29.78 7.69 2.76
CA PHE A 312 29.45 8.67 1.72
C PHE A 312 29.41 8.00 0.35
N TYR A 313 28.41 8.38 -0.43
CA TYR A 313 28.17 7.90 -1.78
C TYR A 313 27.99 9.06 -2.75
N ASP A 314 28.50 8.88 -3.95
CA ASP A 314 28.23 9.77 -5.08
C ASP A 314 27.05 9.17 -5.86
N ILE A 315 26.17 10.05 -6.37
CA ILE A 315 24.99 9.68 -7.15
C ILE A 315 25.14 10.30 -8.53
N ASP A 316 25.30 9.50 -9.58
CA ASP A 316 25.24 9.95 -10.95
C ASP A 316 23.82 9.70 -11.50
N ILE A 317 23.17 10.74 -11.99
CA ILE A 317 21.79 10.74 -12.51
C ILE A 317 21.89 10.74 -14.02
N PHE A 318 21.41 9.68 -14.69
CA PHE A 318 21.44 9.55 -16.13
C PHE A 318 20.11 9.94 -16.75
N TYR A 319 20.12 11.02 -17.50
CA TYR A 319 18.95 11.66 -18.09
C TYR A 319 19.21 12.12 -19.53
N SER A 320 18.14 12.37 -20.29
CA SER A 320 18.18 13.03 -21.59
C SER A 320 17.28 14.27 -21.62
N SER A 321 17.65 15.28 -22.41
CA SER A 321 16.85 16.49 -22.54
C SER A 321 17.29 17.32 -23.77
N GLU A 322 16.34 17.84 -24.53
CA GLU A 322 16.63 18.79 -25.62
C GLU A 322 16.96 20.23 -25.12
N VAL A 323 16.46 20.58 -23.93
CA VAL A 323 16.53 21.92 -23.37
C VAL A 323 17.15 21.91 -21.97
N SER A 324 17.61 23.09 -21.51
CA SER A 324 18.24 23.20 -20.17
C SER A 324 17.27 23.73 -19.10
N SER A 325 16.00 23.35 -19.16
CA SER A 325 14.99 23.79 -18.20
C SER A 325 14.66 22.73 -17.12
N GLY A 326 15.03 21.47 -17.32
CA GLY A 326 14.74 20.39 -16.40
C GLY A 326 15.34 20.64 -15.01
N LYS A 327 14.58 20.31 -13.98
CA LYS A 327 15.03 20.39 -12.59
C LYS A 327 14.48 19.22 -11.80
N ILE A 328 15.32 18.64 -10.97
CA ILE A 328 14.93 17.53 -10.11
C ILE A 328 15.31 17.78 -8.65
N GLY A 329 14.53 17.19 -7.75
CA GLY A 329 14.86 16.99 -6.35
C GLY A 329 15.17 15.52 -6.09
N LEU A 330 16.05 15.27 -5.15
CA LEU A 330 16.31 13.92 -4.64
C LEU A 330 16.19 13.92 -3.13
N GLU A 331 15.61 12.84 -2.58
CA GLU A 331 15.45 12.65 -1.15
C GLU A 331 15.91 11.25 -0.74
N ILE A 332 16.39 11.14 0.50
CA ILE A 332 16.64 9.85 1.18
C ILE A 332 15.89 9.86 2.49
N ASN A 333 14.96 8.91 2.66
CA ASN A 333 14.07 8.84 3.82
C ASN A 333 13.38 10.18 4.11
N GLU A 334 12.84 10.82 3.04
CA GLU A 334 12.17 12.12 3.06
C GLU A 334 13.09 13.34 3.28
N PHE A 335 14.41 13.14 3.43
CA PHE A 335 15.36 14.25 3.54
C PHE A 335 15.86 14.66 2.17
N PRO A 336 15.72 15.93 1.77
CA PRO A 336 16.22 16.42 0.50
C PRO A 336 17.76 16.39 0.49
N ILE A 337 18.32 15.73 -0.52
CA ILE A 337 19.78 15.69 -0.77
C ILE A 337 20.27 17.05 -1.29
N SER A 338 19.44 17.70 -2.09
CA SER A 338 19.69 19.03 -2.66
C SER A 338 18.38 19.75 -2.86
N SER A 339 18.38 21.05 -2.63
CA SER A 339 17.20 21.90 -2.84
C SER A 339 16.73 21.91 -4.29
N GLN A 340 17.68 21.85 -5.24
CA GLN A 340 17.36 21.83 -6.67
C GLN A 340 18.58 21.40 -7.49
N ILE A 341 18.41 20.42 -8.37
CA ILE A 341 19.41 19.95 -9.31
C ILE A 341 18.97 20.36 -10.71
N SER A 342 19.68 21.32 -11.30
CA SER A 342 19.42 21.77 -12.67
C SER A 342 20.04 20.81 -13.67
N LEU A 343 19.27 20.44 -14.68
CA LEU A 343 19.67 19.59 -15.79
C LEU A 343 20.00 20.47 -17.00
N THR A 344 21.09 20.14 -17.66
CA THR A 344 21.51 20.84 -18.90
C THR A 344 21.06 20.03 -20.11
N SER A 345 20.84 20.71 -21.25
CA SER A 345 20.53 20.03 -22.50
C SER A 345 21.60 18.99 -22.85
N THR A 346 21.16 17.80 -23.26
CA THR A 346 21.99 16.72 -23.81
C THR A 346 21.97 16.72 -25.35
N GLY A 347 21.18 17.60 -25.95
CA GLY A 347 21.03 17.79 -27.39
C GLY A 347 19.85 17.06 -28.01
N SER A 348 19.38 15.95 -27.41
CA SER A 348 18.18 15.23 -27.84
C SER A 348 17.67 14.33 -26.70
N TYR A 349 16.42 13.86 -26.79
CA TYR A 349 15.87 12.85 -25.89
C TYR A 349 16.48 11.46 -26.09
N ASP A 350 17.19 11.19 -27.19
CA ASP A 350 17.92 9.93 -27.42
C ASP A 350 19.36 9.93 -26.86
N THR A 351 19.84 11.08 -26.35
CA THR A 351 21.21 11.24 -25.86
C THR A 351 21.21 11.42 -24.36
N PHE A 352 21.69 10.42 -23.63
CA PHE A 352 21.76 10.44 -22.17
C PHE A 352 23.13 10.90 -21.67
N ASN A 353 23.13 11.74 -20.62
CA ASN A 353 24.31 12.21 -19.92
C ASN A 353 24.14 12.06 -18.41
N GLY A 354 25.28 11.98 -17.69
CA GLY A 354 25.30 11.91 -16.23
C GLY A 354 25.35 13.30 -15.57
N LYS A 355 24.55 13.48 -14.51
CA LYS A 355 24.67 14.59 -13.57
C LYS A 355 25.04 14.05 -12.20
N LYS A 356 26.20 14.47 -11.67
CA LYS A 356 26.71 13.96 -10.39
C LYS A 356 26.30 14.81 -9.20
N ILE A 357 25.93 14.14 -8.12
CA ILE A 357 25.82 14.68 -6.75
C ILE A 357 26.83 13.93 -5.91
N GLU A 358 27.69 14.63 -5.19
CA GLU A 358 28.80 14.03 -4.45
C GLU A 358 28.52 13.99 -2.95
N LYS A 359 29.14 13.00 -2.29
CA LYS A 359 29.23 12.91 -0.82
C LYS A 359 27.89 12.95 -0.06
N VAL A 360 26.94 12.13 -0.50
CA VAL A 360 25.68 11.91 0.22
C VAL A 360 25.91 10.83 1.28
N TYR A 361 25.70 11.17 2.55
CA TYR A 361 25.81 10.19 3.61
C TYR A 361 24.61 9.25 3.64
N MET A 362 24.87 7.94 3.64
CA MET A 362 23.87 6.90 3.73
C MET A 362 24.20 5.94 4.87
N LYS A 363 23.20 5.54 5.64
CA LYS A 363 23.31 4.45 6.63
C LYS A 363 23.08 3.11 5.96
N LYS A 364 23.73 2.08 6.50
CA LYS A 364 23.51 0.68 6.13
C LYS A 364 22.04 0.27 6.31
N GLY A 365 21.56 -0.57 5.41
CA GLY A 365 20.22 -1.15 5.44
C GLY A 365 19.25 -0.52 4.44
N ILE A 366 17.98 -0.88 4.57
CA ILE A 366 16.94 -0.43 3.65
C ILE A 366 16.63 1.05 3.87
N GLN A 367 16.67 1.82 2.79
CA GLN A 367 16.32 3.23 2.78
C GLN A 367 15.36 3.53 1.62
N LYS A 368 14.59 4.60 1.74
CA LYS A 368 13.72 5.11 0.67
C LYS A 368 14.43 6.24 -0.05
N PHE A 369 14.83 5.99 -1.29
CA PHE A 369 15.33 7.00 -2.20
C PHE A 369 14.17 7.50 -3.06
N LYS A 370 14.01 8.83 -3.16
CA LYS A 370 12.92 9.46 -3.91
C LYS A 370 13.47 10.43 -4.93
N PHE A 371 12.96 10.32 -6.14
CA PHE A 371 13.13 11.28 -7.22
C PHE A 371 11.88 12.17 -7.31
N ILE A 372 12.05 13.48 -7.56
CA ILE A 372 10.96 14.46 -7.72
C ILE A 372 11.27 15.34 -8.92
N ALA A 373 10.33 15.45 -9.86
CA ALA A 373 10.41 16.38 -10.97
C ALA A 373 9.97 17.78 -10.50
N GLN A 374 10.91 18.70 -10.35
CA GLN A 374 10.62 20.09 -9.98
C GLN A 374 10.32 20.98 -11.20
N GLU A 375 10.84 20.61 -12.36
CA GLU A 375 10.49 21.14 -13.67
C GLU A 375 10.60 20.03 -14.72
N THR A 376 9.94 20.19 -15.84
CA THR A 376 9.78 19.19 -16.90
C THR A 376 10.89 19.22 -17.96
N ALA A 377 10.67 18.53 -19.06
CA ALA A 377 11.49 18.47 -20.27
C ALA A 377 12.77 17.64 -20.12
N PHE A 378 12.68 16.49 -19.54
CA PHE A 378 13.73 15.47 -19.51
C PHE A 378 13.12 14.07 -19.41
N ASP A 379 13.89 13.07 -19.85
CA ASP A 379 13.63 11.66 -19.58
C ASP A 379 14.66 11.13 -18.59
N LEU A 380 14.30 10.13 -17.80
CA LEU A 380 15.13 9.58 -16.74
C LEU A 380 15.38 8.08 -16.94
N SER A 381 16.65 7.70 -17.09
CA SER A 381 17.06 6.32 -17.30
C SER A 381 17.38 5.60 -15.99
N HIS A 382 18.37 6.07 -15.24
CA HIS A 382 18.82 5.40 -14.02
C HIS A 382 19.69 6.30 -13.14
N PHE A 383 19.97 5.82 -11.93
CA PHE A 383 20.90 6.40 -10.97
C PHE A 383 22.03 5.40 -10.72
N VAL A 384 23.28 5.88 -10.69
CA VAL A 384 24.44 5.06 -10.31
C VAL A 384 24.98 5.56 -8.98
N PHE A 385 24.93 4.67 -7.98
CA PHE A 385 25.49 4.95 -6.66
C PHE A 385 26.89 4.33 -6.58
N THR A 386 27.89 5.16 -6.32
CA THR A 386 29.27 4.74 -6.11
C THR A 386 29.75 5.19 -4.74
N LYS A 387 30.53 4.37 -4.04
CA LYS A 387 31.14 4.83 -2.81
C LYS A 387 32.09 5.95 -3.12
N SER A 388 31.93 7.11 -2.46
CA SER A 388 32.78 8.28 -2.69
C SER A 388 34.24 7.92 -2.44
N ALA A 389 35.13 8.27 -3.39
CA ALA A 389 36.55 8.09 -3.23
C ALA A 389 37.09 9.05 -2.16
N ASN A 390 37.97 8.51 -1.28
CA ASN A 390 38.69 9.23 -0.25
C ASN A 390 37.91 9.65 1.00
N GLN A 391 37.60 8.69 1.87
CA GLN A 391 37.62 8.93 3.31
C GLN A 391 39.07 8.85 3.78
N ASN A 392 39.89 9.83 3.45
CA ASN A 392 41.21 9.97 4.11
C ASN A 392 40.97 10.55 5.49
N PHE A 393 41.02 9.72 6.53
CA PHE A 393 40.97 10.16 7.95
C PHE A 393 42.07 11.16 8.34
N SER A 394 42.99 11.47 7.43
CA SER A 394 43.96 12.53 7.57
C SER A 394 43.43 13.93 7.23
N ASN A 395 42.28 14.01 6.54
CA ASN A 395 41.65 15.28 6.18
C ASN A 395 40.76 15.78 7.32
N PHE A 396 40.39 17.06 7.27
CA PHE A 396 39.49 17.65 8.24
C PHE A 396 38.04 17.22 7.95
N ASN A 397 37.47 16.43 8.83
CA ASN A 397 36.18 15.77 8.60
C ASN A 397 35.26 15.83 9.83
N ILE A 398 33.95 15.72 9.59
CA ILE A 398 32.96 15.34 10.58
C ILE A 398 33.14 13.85 10.98
N VAL A 399 33.07 13.59 12.28
CA VAL A 399 33.16 12.23 12.84
C VAL A 399 31.79 11.71 13.26
N GLU A 400 31.01 12.55 13.92
CA GLU A 400 29.76 12.21 14.54
C GLU A 400 28.89 13.46 14.69
N SER A 401 27.56 13.29 14.74
CA SER A 401 26.66 14.36 15.19
C SER A 401 25.54 13.80 16.08
N LYS A 402 25.21 14.54 17.15
CA LYS A 402 24.21 14.14 18.15
C LYS A 402 23.37 15.33 18.56
N THR A 403 22.12 15.05 18.97
CA THR A 403 21.32 16.08 19.66
C THR A 403 22.00 16.51 20.95
N GLY A 404 21.93 17.80 21.26
CA GLY A 404 22.40 18.30 22.57
C GLY A 404 21.41 17.98 23.69
N ASP A 405 21.87 18.05 24.94
CA ASP A 405 21.06 17.75 26.13
C ASP A 405 19.89 18.72 26.35
N ASP A 406 19.91 19.87 25.67
CA ASP A 406 18.85 20.89 25.71
C ASP A 406 17.72 20.63 24.71
N PHE A 407 17.85 19.57 23.91
CA PHE A 407 16.91 19.21 22.83
C PHE A 407 16.63 20.33 21.81
N LYS A 408 17.43 21.40 21.86
CA LYS A 408 17.38 22.56 20.95
C LYS A 408 18.73 22.83 20.30
N SER A 409 19.62 21.86 20.33
CA SER A 409 20.94 21.98 19.70
C SER A 409 21.41 20.66 19.11
N ILE A 410 22.39 20.76 18.20
CA ILE A 410 23.10 19.64 17.59
C ILE A 410 24.58 19.82 17.87
N ASN A 411 25.23 18.80 18.41
CA ASN A 411 26.66 18.71 18.54
C ASN A 411 27.25 18.03 17.30
N ILE A 412 28.11 18.74 16.59
CA ILE A 412 28.91 18.22 15.47
C ILE A 412 30.32 17.96 15.98
N TYR A 413 30.78 16.74 15.93
CA TYR A 413 32.10 16.30 16.35
C TYR A 413 33.05 16.24 15.15
N LEU A 414 34.19 16.90 15.26
CA LEU A 414 35.19 17.00 14.22
C LEU A 414 36.45 16.22 14.61
N ASN A 415 37.17 15.68 13.62
CA ASN A 415 38.42 14.95 13.87
C ASN A 415 39.62 15.86 14.18
N GLN A 416 39.48 17.17 13.89
CA GLN A 416 40.48 18.19 14.21
C GLN A 416 39.79 19.46 14.75
N PRO A 417 40.48 20.33 15.52
CA PRO A 417 39.94 21.62 15.95
C PRO A 417 39.60 22.51 14.76
N ALA A 418 38.44 23.12 14.77
CA ALA A 418 38.03 24.13 13.80
C ALA A 418 38.58 25.51 14.16
N SER A 419 39.00 26.30 13.16
CA SER A 419 39.17 27.73 13.32
C SER A 419 37.80 28.37 13.55
N THR A 420 37.70 29.27 14.49
CA THR A 420 36.46 29.99 14.79
C THR A 420 36.16 31.13 13.81
N GLU A 421 37.07 31.37 12.88
CA GLU A 421 36.90 32.39 11.84
C GLU A 421 35.99 31.88 10.71
N ASN A 422 35.07 32.73 10.23
CA ASN A 422 34.16 32.45 9.09
C ASN A 422 33.10 31.35 9.28
N ILE A 423 32.82 30.93 10.51
CA ILE A 423 31.72 30.03 10.83
C ILE A 423 30.57 30.87 11.37
N ASP A 424 29.44 30.81 10.70
CA ASP A 424 28.20 31.48 11.10
C ASP A 424 26.98 30.52 11.01
N GLU A 425 25.81 31.01 11.36
CA GLU A 425 24.57 30.28 11.34
C GLU A 425 24.20 29.68 9.98
N ASN A 426 24.72 30.25 8.88
CA ASN A 426 24.45 29.79 7.52
C ASN A 426 25.43 28.69 7.06
N SER A 427 26.45 28.38 7.86
CA SER A 427 27.48 27.39 7.50
C SER A 427 26.88 25.98 7.37
N PHE A 428 25.81 25.68 8.12
CA PHE A 428 25.14 24.39 8.10
C PHE A 428 23.67 24.52 7.73
N GLN A 429 23.17 23.56 6.98
CA GLN A 429 21.74 23.38 6.76
C GLN A 429 21.26 22.21 7.65
N VAL A 430 20.27 22.45 8.49
CA VAL A 430 19.68 21.45 9.36
C VAL A 430 18.29 21.10 8.86
N PHE A 431 18.02 19.81 8.79
CA PHE A 431 16.71 19.26 8.46
C PHE A 431 16.16 18.52 9.66
N LYS A 432 14.91 18.77 9.98
CA LYS A 432 14.12 18.03 10.94
C LYS A 432 12.91 17.44 10.22
N ASN A 433 12.87 16.13 10.11
CA ASN A 433 11.93 15.45 9.22
C ASN A 433 12.09 15.97 7.79
N ILE A 434 11.06 16.46 7.13
CA ILE A 434 11.11 17.01 5.77
C ILE A 434 11.33 18.55 5.74
N GLY A 435 11.41 19.22 6.89
CA GLY A 435 11.48 20.68 7.01
C GLY A 435 12.87 21.20 7.35
N TYR A 436 13.21 22.39 6.86
CA TYR A 436 14.39 23.13 7.31
C TYR A 436 14.17 23.69 8.71
N VAL A 437 15.24 23.64 9.53
CA VAL A 437 15.29 24.27 10.84
C VAL A 437 16.39 25.31 10.83
N ASN A 438 16.09 26.51 11.33
CA ASN A 438 17.08 27.57 11.41
C ASN A 438 18.10 27.30 12.52
N VAL A 439 19.37 27.56 12.19
CA VAL A 439 20.45 27.64 13.16
C VAL A 439 20.55 29.07 13.64
N ASN A 440 20.31 29.30 14.92
CA ASN A 440 20.29 30.67 15.50
C ASN A 440 21.70 31.15 15.88
N SER A 441 22.55 30.24 16.29
CA SER A 441 23.94 30.50 16.65
C SER A 441 24.76 29.21 16.71
N ILE A 442 26.08 29.32 16.67
CA ILE A 442 27.00 28.21 16.80
C ILE A 442 27.96 28.49 17.98
N ASP A 443 27.92 27.62 18.97
CA ASP A 443 28.86 27.64 20.10
C ASP A 443 29.98 26.62 19.86
N TYR A 444 31.11 26.81 20.55
CA TYR A 444 32.29 25.98 20.39
C TYR A 444 32.67 25.31 21.72
N SER A 445 33.13 24.07 21.68
CA SER A 445 33.81 23.45 22.83
C SER A 445 35.14 24.13 23.09
N SER A 446 35.67 23.94 24.29
CA SER A 446 36.95 24.55 24.71
C SER A 446 38.17 24.16 23.86
N ASN A 447 38.08 23.06 23.11
CA ASN A 447 39.12 22.60 22.18
C ASN A 447 38.70 22.75 20.70
N ASN A 448 37.60 23.45 20.40
CA ASN A 448 37.08 23.68 19.05
C ASN A 448 36.86 22.42 18.21
N GLN A 449 36.72 21.26 18.83
CA GLN A 449 36.41 20.00 18.13
C GLN A 449 34.92 19.67 18.12
N ILE A 450 34.10 20.39 18.86
CA ILE A 450 32.64 20.25 18.85
C ILE A 450 32.04 21.60 18.52
N LEU A 451 31.24 21.62 17.46
CA LEU A 451 30.39 22.74 17.11
C LEU A 451 28.96 22.45 17.59
N ASN A 452 28.43 23.32 18.44
CA ASN A 452 27.09 23.20 18.97
C ASN A 452 26.14 24.15 18.21
N LEU A 453 25.35 23.62 17.27
CA LEU A 453 24.38 24.38 16.50
C LEU A 453 23.11 24.59 17.33
N LYS A 454 22.80 25.82 17.72
CA LYS A 454 21.57 26.19 18.41
C LYS A 454 20.42 26.36 17.41
N LEU A 455 19.31 25.68 17.66
CA LEU A 455 18.14 25.65 16.77
C LEU A 455 17.00 26.52 17.31
N ASP A 456 16.15 26.99 16.41
CA ASP A 456 14.91 27.68 16.77
C ASP A 456 13.80 26.70 17.21
N ASN A 457 13.94 25.41 16.89
CA ASN A 457 12.96 24.36 17.15
C ASN A 457 13.50 23.28 18.09
N THR A 458 12.61 22.72 18.91
CA THR A 458 12.91 21.56 19.78
C THR A 458 12.97 20.28 18.93
N ILE A 459 13.95 19.42 19.20
CA ILE A 459 14.08 18.08 18.63
C ILE A 459 13.40 17.11 19.57
N ILE A 460 12.46 16.32 19.05
CA ILE A 460 11.74 15.30 19.81
C ILE A 460 12.21 13.88 19.42
N PRO A 461 11.93 12.83 20.22
CA PRO A 461 12.45 11.47 20.02
C PRO A 461 12.20 10.86 18.64
N THR A 462 11.11 11.25 17.99
CA THR A 462 10.74 10.73 16.65
C THR A 462 11.26 11.56 15.51
N ASP A 463 11.91 12.70 15.78
CA ASP A 463 12.45 13.51 14.71
C ASP A 463 13.64 12.82 14.06
N ASN A 464 13.60 12.72 12.76
CA ASN A 464 14.76 12.44 11.94
C ASN A 464 15.51 13.73 11.69
N VAL A 465 16.74 13.81 12.14
CA VAL A 465 17.55 15.03 12.03
C VAL A 465 18.76 14.77 11.14
N ARG A 466 19.02 15.69 10.22
CA ARG A 466 20.15 15.64 9.28
C ARG A 466 20.85 16.97 9.20
N VAL A 467 22.13 16.94 8.92
CA VAL A 467 22.97 18.14 8.72
C VAL A 467 23.68 18.05 7.39
N THR A 468 23.69 19.16 6.66
CA THR A 468 24.44 19.33 5.40
C THR A 468 25.44 20.48 5.56
N TYR A 469 26.64 20.29 5.04
CA TYR A 469 27.67 21.31 4.90
C TYR A 469 28.23 21.32 3.46
N ASN A 470 28.09 22.43 2.75
CA ASN A 470 28.51 22.56 1.36
C ASN A 470 29.14 23.92 0.98
N LEU A 471 29.39 24.79 1.97
CA LEU A 471 29.86 26.16 1.72
C LEU A 471 31.37 26.31 1.59
N ASN A 472 32.19 25.33 1.98
CA ASN A 472 33.65 25.41 1.94
C ASN A 472 34.27 26.59 2.74
N ASN A 473 33.58 27.07 3.78
CA ASN A 473 34.02 28.21 4.59
C ASN A 473 34.67 27.83 5.92
N ILE A 474 34.62 26.56 6.33
CA ILE A 474 35.17 26.09 7.62
C ILE A 474 36.57 25.50 7.41
N LEU A 475 37.54 26.06 8.13
CA LEU A 475 38.93 25.61 8.17
C LEU A 475 39.25 24.99 9.54
N SER A 476 40.16 24.01 9.57
CA SER A 476 40.82 23.62 10.81
C SER A 476 41.82 24.69 11.28
N GLU A 477 42.23 24.64 12.51
CA GLU A 477 43.32 25.52 13.04
C GLU A 477 44.61 25.40 12.22
N ASN A 478 44.84 24.31 11.52
CA ASN A 478 45.98 24.09 10.64
C ASN A 478 45.70 24.50 9.18
N GLY A 479 44.57 25.15 8.89
CA GLY A 479 44.20 25.66 7.57
C GLY A 479 43.69 24.60 6.57
N GLN A 480 43.38 23.37 7.03
CA GLN A 480 42.71 22.39 6.18
C GLN A 480 41.23 22.70 6.10
N GLN A 481 40.64 22.57 4.91
CA GLN A 481 39.23 22.79 4.67
C GLN A 481 38.39 21.59 5.15
N LEU A 482 37.28 21.87 5.85
CA LEU A 482 36.31 20.82 6.21
C LEU A 482 35.73 20.22 4.94
N GLU A 483 35.78 18.90 4.85
CA GLU A 483 35.16 18.21 3.71
C GLU A 483 33.66 18.40 3.69
N GLN A 484 33.12 18.68 2.51
CA GLN A 484 31.69 18.82 2.29
C GLN A 484 30.97 17.49 2.55
N PHE A 485 29.74 17.58 3.06
CA PHE A 485 28.86 16.43 3.23
C PHE A 485 27.40 16.83 3.12
N ASN A 486 26.57 15.90 2.64
CA ASN A 486 25.13 16.07 2.56
C ASN A 486 24.44 15.06 3.46
N LEU A 487 23.41 15.50 4.21
CA LEU A 487 22.50 14.69 5.00
C LEU A 487 23.18 13.80 6.06
N PHE A 488 24.27 14.26 6.65
CA PHE A 488 24.90 13.53 7.76
C PHE A 488 23.89 13.31 8.88
N VAL A 489 23.77 12.07 9.37
CA VAL A 489 22.77 11.69 10.38
C VAL A 489 23.13 12.27 11.73
N VAL A 490 22.20 12.97 12.34
CA VAL A 490 22.27 13.35 13.74
C VAL A 490 21.69 12.20 14.58
N GLU A 491 22.48 11.63 15.48
CA GLU A 491 21.99 10.68 16.48
C GLU A 491 21.04 11.41 17.42
N ASN A 492 19.76 11.05 17.36
CA ASN A 492 18.73 11.72 18.14
C ASN A 492 18.54 11.04 19.49
N ASN A 493 19.10 11.65 20.54
CA ASN A 493 19.02 11.18 21.92
C ASN A 493 17.96 11.93 22.74
N SER A 494 17.08 12.72 22.09
CA SER A 494 16.08 13.47 22.80
C SER A 494 15.04 12.56 23.45
N ILE A 495 14.58 12.93 24.65
CA ILE A 495 13.53 12.23 25.40
C ILE A 495 12.30 13.13 25.64
N SER A 496 12.21 14.26 24.93
CA SER A 496 11.11 15.22 25.08
C SER A 496 9.83 14.75 24.41
N SER A 497 8.69 14.96 25.07
CA SER A 497 7.33 14.61 24.62
C SER A 497 6.58 15.73 23.88
N ASP A 498 7.23 16.86 23.57
CA ASP A 498 6.56 18.09 23.13
C ASP A 498 6.21 18.07 21.64
N ASN A 499 5.29 17.31 21.19
CA ASN A 499 4.58 17.32 19.89
C ASN A 499 3.83 16.02 19.65
N TYR A 500 3.57 15.26 20.70
CA TYR A 500 2.64 14.14 20.67
C TYR A 500 1.35 14.54 21.36
N PHE A 501 0.24 14.09 20.80
CA PHE A 501 -0.99 14.09 21.57
C PHE A 501 -0.89 12.99 22.64
N ASN A 502 -1.04 13.33 23.88
CA ASN A 502 -1.10 12.32 24.94
C ASN A 502 -2.45 11.61 24.89
N ILE A 503 -2.46 10.28 24.96
CA ILE A 503 -3.65 9.46 25.09
C ILE A 503 -3.68 8.90 26.53
N PRO A 504 -4.77 9.11 27.29
CA PRO A 504 -6.09 9.59 26.90
C PRO A 504 -6.18 11.12 26.72
N SER A 505 -6.77 11.56 25.63
CA SER A 505 -7.15 12.95 25.38
C SER A 505 -8.05 13.09 24.13
N LYS A 506 -8.51 14.32 23.91
CA LYS A 506 -9.20 14.72 22.69
C LYS A 506 -8.19 15.31 21.69
N ILE A 507 -8.31 14.94 20.43
CA ILE A 507 -7.50 15.43 19.30
C ILE A 507 -8.46 16.06 18.29
N GLU A 508 -8.26 17.32 17.94
CA GLU A 508 -9.00 17.93 16.84
C GLU A 508 -8.54 17.32 15.51
N ALA A 509 -9.48 16.99 14.64
CA ALA A 509 -9.16 16.18 13.47
C ALA A 509 -8.25 16.92 12.46
N GLU A 510 -8.30 18.24 12.42
CA GLU A 510 -7.42 19.07 11.59
C GLU A 510 -5.97 19.20 12.10
N ASP A 511 -5.68 18.75 13.31
CA ASP A 511 -4.33 18.82 13.91
C ASP A 511 -3.43 17.65 13.48
N PHE A 512 -3.65 17.12 12.31
CA PHE A 512 -2.81 16.06 11.72
C PHE A 512 -1.40 16.57 11.41
N HIS A 513 -0.40 15.69 11.51
CA HIS A 513 0.96 16.00 11.08
C HIS A 513 1.24 15.60 9.62
N GLN A 514 0.43 14.72 9.05
CA GLN A 514 0.53 14.26 7.65
C GLN A 514 -0.85 14.09 7.04
N ASN A 515 -1.02 14.54 5.80
CA ASN A 515 -2.21 14.38 4.99
C ASN A 515 -1.80 13.79 3.64
N ALA A 516 -2.35 12.65 3.28
CA ALA A 516 -2.06 11.95 2.04
C ALA A 516 -3.37 11.53 1.37
N GLY A 517 -3.39 11.52 0.04
CA GLY A 517 -4.57 11.08 -0.68
C GLY A 517 -4.61 11.51 -2.14
N GLN A 518 -5.72 11.23 -2.78
CA GLN A 518 -5.92 11.51 -4.20
C GLN A 518 -6.01 13.02 -4.46
N CYS A 519 -5.35 13.46 -5.53
CA CYS A 519 -5.49 14.81 -6.04
C CYS A 519 -6.61 14.84 -7.10
N VAL A 520 -7.68 15.58 -6.83
CA VAL A 520 -8.79 15.73 -7.79
C VAL A 520 -8.51 16.87 -8.73
N ALA A 521 -8.62 16.63 -10.06
CA ALA A 521 -8.47 17.65 -11.08
C ALA A 521 -9.37 18.87 -10.82
N GLY A 522 -8.83 20.09 -10.96
CA GLY A 522 -9.57 21.32 -10.81
C GLY A 522 -9.31 22.12 -9.53
N ASN A 523 -8.06 22.21 -9.07
CA ASN A 523 -7.62 23.10 -7.95
C ASN A 523 -8.17 22.77 -6.56
N ARG A 524 -8.48 21.52 -6.26
CA ARG A 524 -9.07 21.17 -4.96
C ARG A 524 -8.10 20.58 -3.94
N GLY A 525 -6.81 20.42 -4.22
CA GLY A 525 -5.82 19.81 -3.29
C GLY A 525 -5.89 18.29 -3.24
N CYS A 526 -5.00 17.68 -2.47
CA CYS A 526 -4.88 16.23 -2.29
C CYS A 526 -5.26 15.83 -0.87
N GLY A 527 -5.92 14.69 -0.69
CA GLY A 527 -6.33 14.19 0.62
C GLY A 527 -7.49 14.98 1.25
N PHE A 528 -7.65 14.82 2.55
CA PHE A 528 -8.64 15.55 3.32
C PHE A 528 -8.45 17.07 3.23
N ARG A 529 -9.54 17.80 3.29
CA ARG A 529 -9.56 19.27 3.41
C ARG A 529 -10.22 19.69 4.67
N THR A 530 -9.94 20.93 5.08
CA THR A 530 -10.60 21.54 6.21
C THR A 530 -11.71 22.50 5.74
N GLU A 531 -12.79 22.56 6.51
CA GLU A 531 -13.85 23.57 6.38
C GLU A 531 -14.28 24.05 7.75
N ASN A 532 -15.05 25.15 7.80
CA ASN A 532 -15.55 25.67 9.06
C ASN A 532 -16.55 24.70 9.70
N CYS A 533 -16.31 24.37 10.97
CA CYS A 533 -17.14 23.49 11.76
C CYS A 533 -18.28 24.26 12.46
N SER A 534 -19.51 23.74 12.38
CA SER A 534 -20.66 24.27 13.08
C SER A 534 -20.99 23.56 14.39
N ASP A 535 -20.18 22.56 14.79
CA ASP A 535 -20.35 21.85 16.05
C ASP A 535 -20.07 22.75 17.27
N PHE A 536 -20.43 22.27 18.44
CA PHE A 536 -20.14 22.97 19.69
C PHE A 536 -18.64 23.20 19.88
N GLY A 537 -18.24 24.45 20.02
CA GLY A 537 -16.84 24.88 20.11
C GLY A 537 -16.31 25.51 18.82
N GLY A 538 -16.95 25.32 17.67
CA GLY A 538 -16.50 25.87 16.37
C GLY A 538 -15.21 25.24 15.89
N GLY A 539 -14.35 26.01 15.19
CA GLY A 539 -13.07 25.54 14.65
C GLY A 539 -13.19 25.06 13.22
N LEU A 540 -12.36 24.08 12.87
CA LEU A 540 -12.35 23.42 11.58
C LEU A 540 -12.76 21.96 11.72
N ASN A 541 -13.09 21.32 10.63
CA ASN A 541 -13.28 19.87 10.54
C ASN A 541 -12.64 19.33 9.26
N LEU A 542 -12.32 18.05 9.23
CA LEU A 542 -11.93 17.35 8.02
C LEU A 542 -13.15 17.06 7.16
N ALA A 543 -13.04 17.31 5.86
CA ALA A 543 -14.10 17.16 4.87
C ALA A 543 -13.55 16.81 3.48
N TYR A 544 -14.46 16.58 2.53
CA TYR A 544 -14.15 16.35 1.10
C TYR A 544 -13.15 15.22 0.86
N ALA A 545 -13.24 14.17 1.63
CA ALA A 545 -12.36 13.02 1.49
C ALA A 545 -12.82 12.09 0.37
N ASP A 546 -11.85 11.49 -0.32
CA ASP A 546 -12.04 10.42 -1.29
C ASP A 546 -11.51 9.08 -0.75
N ILE A 547 -11.86 7.98 -1.41
CA ILE A 547 -11.37 6.64 -1.03
C ILE A 547 -9.84 6.61 -1.06
N GLY A 548 -9.23 6.16 0.03
CA GLY A 548 -7.79 6.08 0.18
C GLY A 548 -7.12 7.32 0.77
N ASP A 549 -7.86 8.44 0.92
CA ASP A 549 -7.34 9.60 1.64
C ASP A 549 -7.04 9.24 3.09
N ALA A 550 -5.95 9.76 3.62
CA ALA A 550 -5.49 9.44 4.96
C ALA A 550 -4.86 10.64 5.66
N VAL A 551 -5.10 10.77 6.95
CA VAL A 551 -4.36 11.67 7.84
C VAL A 551 -3.67 10.87 8.94
N ALA A 552 -2.52 11.37 9.39
CA ALA A 552 -1.74 10.72 10.43
C ALA A 552 -1.47 11.67 11.61
N TYR A 553 -1.43 11.09 12.81
CA TYR A 553 -1.21 11.78 14.07
C TYR A 553 -0.10 11.06 14.85
N LYS A 554 0.76 11.83 15.52
CA LYS A 554 1.73 11.29 16.47
C LYS A 554 1.14 11.32 17.87
N VAL A 555 1.13 10.17 18.56
CA VAL A 555 0.53 10.06 19.90
C VAL A 555 1.44 9.35 20.87
N LEU A 556 1.39 9.76 22.13
CA LEU A 556 1.92 9.06 23.27
C LEU A 556 0.79 8.39 24.04
N VAL A 557 0.73 7.07 23.99
CA VAL A 557 -0.16 6.27 24.84
C VAL A 557 0.51 6.19 26.23
N GLU A 558 -0.05 6.87 27.22
CA GLU A 558 0.58 6.97 28.54
C GLU A 558 0.52 5.66 29.32
N LYS A 559 -0.53 4.87 29.12
CA LYS A 559 -0.80 3.65 29.87
C LYS A 559 -1.29 2.53 28.95
N SER A 560 -0.83 1.32 29.18
CA SER A 560 -1.40 0.13 28.52
C SER A 560 -2.81 -0.11 29.04
N GLY A 561 -3.77 -0.37 28.14
CA GLY A 561 -5.15 -0.55 28.57
C GLY A 561 -6.13 -0.71 27.43
N ARG A 562 -7.40 -0.83 27.82
CA ARG A 562 -8.54 -0.74 26.92
C ARG A 562 -9.01 0.71 26.87
N TYR A 563 -9.08 1.23 25.65
CA TYR A 563 -9.50 2.58 25.38
C TYR A 563 -10.83 2.58 24.62
N LYS A 564 -11.74 3.44 25.03
CA LYS A 564 -12.86 3.87 24.22
C LYS A 564 -12.39 4.98 23.31
N VAL A 565 -12.71 4.88 22.02
CA VAL A 565 -12.38 5.90 21.02
C VAL A 565 -13.67 6.46 20.47
N ASP A 566 -13.92 7.74 20.72
CA ASP A 566 -15.07 8.49 20.25
C ASP A 566 -14.68 9.31 19.02
N PHE A 567 -15.48 9.20 17.95
CA PHE A 567 -15.35 9.98 16.74
C PHE A 567 -16.54 10.91 16.58
N ARG A 568 -16.29 12.19 16.39
CA ARG A 568 -17.33 13.18 16.14
C ARG A 568 -17.51 13.37 14.65
N ILE A 569 -18.60 12.84 14.11
CA ILE A 569 -18.83 12.64 12.68
C ILE A 569 -20.13 13.33 12.24
N ALA A 570 -20.12 13.89 11.02
CA ALA A 570 -21.30 14.35 10.32
C ALA A 570 -21.35 13.72 8.93
N SER A 571 -22.53 13.29 8.48
CA SER A 571 -22.72 12.68 7.18
C SER A 571 -24.11 12.98 6.61
N ASN A 572 -24.16 13.33 5.34
CA ASN A 572 -25.42 13.52 4.61
C ASN A 572 -25.87 12.25 3.87
N TYR A 573 -25.06 11.19 3.92
CA TYR A 573 -25.36 9.88 3.34
C TYR A 573 -25.16 8.79 4.39
N SER A 574 -25.84 7.65 4.24
CA SER A 574 -25.64 6.52 5.13
C SER A 574 -24.36 5.77 4.79
N GLU A 575 -23.65 5.31 5.83
CA GLU A 575 -22.58 4.32 5.74
C GLU A 575 -21.28 4.74 5.03
N GLY A 576 -20.69 5.86 5.42
CA GLY A 576 -19.26 6.06 5.23
C GLY A 576 -18.47 5.06 6.09
N LYS A 577 -17.24 4.71 5.69
CA LYS A 577 -16.35 3.81 6.45
C LYS A 577 -14.96 4.43 6.59
N LEU A 578 -14.43 4.38 7.78
CA LEU A 578 -13.11 4.89 8.15
C LEU A 578 -12.31 3.77 8.82
N ARG A 579 -11.06 3.61 8.46
CA ARG A 579 -10.14 2.68 9.10
C ARG A 579 -9.19 3.43 10.01
N LEU A 580 -9.10 2.99 11.26
CA LEU A 580 -8.09 3.42 12.22
C LEU A 580 -6.97 2.38 12.27
N GLY A 581 -5.72 2.82 12.14
CA GLY A 581 -4.52 1.98 12.26
C GLY A 581 -3.51 2.59 13.22
N PHE A 582 -2.79 1.76 14.00
CA PHE A 582 -1.72 2.19 14.90
C PHE A 582 -0.40 1.55 14.51
N LYS A 583 0.65 2.35 14.45
CA LYS A 583 2.03 1.91 14.21
C LYS A 583 2.92 2.39 15.36
N LYS A 584 3.53 1.46 16.10
CA LYS A 584 4.48 1.79 17.18
C LYS A 584 5.80 2.32 16.61
N ILE A 585 6.33 3.44 17.14
CA ILE A 585 7.45 4.17 16.53
C ILE A 585 8.82 3.62 16.98
N GLN A 586 8.91 2.92 18.11
CA GLN A 586 10.17 2.56 18.76
C GLN A 586 10.75 1.18 18.42
N GLU A 587 10.12 0.37 17.59
CA GLU A 587 10.69 -0.94 17.24
C GLU A 587 11.07 -0.98 15.76
N ASN A 588 12.39 -1.16 15.52
CA ASN A 588 12.99 -1.47 14.22
C ASN A 588 12.61 -2.90 13.75
N THR A 589 11.46 -3.39 14.17
CA THR A 589 10.90 -4.68 13.82
C THR A 589 9.92 -4.50 12.69
N ASP A 590 10.15 -5.29 11.65
CA ASP A 590 9.30 -5.53 10.49
C ASP A 590 7.82 -5.63 10.91
N LEU A 591 7.05 -4.55 10.69
CA LEU A 591 5.70 -4.36 11.24
C LEU A 591 4.61 -5.05 10.41
N THR A 592 4.96 -6.15 9.75
CA THR A 592 4.00 -6.99 9.01
C THR A 592 2.94 -7.66 9.90
N ASN A 593 3.02 -7.53 11.22
CA ASN A 593 2.12 -8.17 12.19
C ASN A 593 1.10 -7.22 12.87
N LEU A 594 0.81 -6.05 12.30
CA LEU A 594 -0.27 -5.16 12.80
C LEU A 594 -1.69 -5.63 12.43
N SER A 595 -1.88 -6.91 12.09
CA SER A 595 -3.18 -7.46 11.70
C SER A 595 -4.26 -7.44 12.79
N ASN A 596 -3.92 -7.14 14.05
CA ASN A 596 -4.86 -7.23 15.17
C ASN A 596 -5.38 -5.87 15.70
N ASN A 597 -4.87 -4.72 15.24
CA ASN A 597 -5.28 -3.40 15.73
C ASN A 597 -5.86 -2.49 14.62
N LYS A 598 -6.56 -3.06 13.66
CA LYS A 598 -7.31 -2.29 12.67
C LYS A 598 -8.77 -2.21 13.10
N LEU A 599 -9.24 -1.02 13.37
CA LEU A 599 -10.63 -0.75 13.70
C LEU A 599 -11.32 -0.11 12.49
N ILE A 600 -12.48 -0.60 12.11
CA ILE A 600 -13.31 -0.01 11.06
C ILE A 600 -14.50 0.65 11.71
N ILE A 601 -14.62 1.95 11.50
CA ILE A 601 -15.71 2.78 12.00
C ILE A 601 -16.71 2.98 10.86
N THR A 602 -17.97 2.65 11.08
CA THR A 602 -19.07 2.94 10.16
C THR A 602 -19.74 4.25 10.60
N THR A 603 -19.85 5.22 9.69
CA THR A 603 -20.41 6.53 10.00
C THR A 603 -21.94 6.48 9.96
N PRO A 604 -22.64 7.16 10.88
CA PRO A 604 -24.09 7.25 10.87
C PRO A 604 -24.57 8.23 9.79
N TYR A 605 -25.83 8.11 9.40
CA TYR A 605 -26.53 9.15 8.66
C TYR A 605 -27.01 10.22 9.63
N THR A 606 -26.44 11.42 9.56
CA THR A 606 -26.76 12.54 10.45
C THR A 606 -27.66 13.61 9.80
N ASN A 607 -28.10 13.37 8.56
CA ASN A 607 -28.94 14.27 7.78
C ASN A 607 -28.31 15.66 7.54
N GLY A 608 -27.01 15.70 7.32
CA GLY A 608 -26.31 16.95 6.97
C GLY A 608 -24.81 16.88 7.23
N TRP A 609 -24.04 17.57 6.41
CA TRP A 609 -22.57 17.66 6.50
C TRP A 609 -22.04 18.37 7.75
N GLN A 610 -22.92 19.04 8.49
CA GLN A 610 -22.64 19.78 9.71
C GLN A 610 -23.60 19.42 10.86
N ASN A 611 -24.29 18.29 10.74
CA ASN A 611 -25.08 17.70 11.82
C ASN A 611 -24.25 16.60 12.46
N TRP A 612 -23.83 16.80 13.70
CA TRP A 612 -22.78 16.01 14.33
C TRP A 612 -23.32 14.96 15.29
N GLU A 613 -22.85 13.72 15.16
CA GLU A 613 -23.07 12.61 16.09
C GLU A 613 -21.74 12.00 16.53
N THR A 614 -21.74 11.34 17.70
CA THR A 614 -20.55 10.65 18.21
C THR A 614 -20.70 9.15 18.01
N VAL A 615 -19.72 8.55 17.38
CA VAL A 615 -19.59 7.09 17.22
C VAL A 615 -18.45 6.60 18.09
N SER A 616 -18.69 5.52 18.83
CA SER A 616 -17.73 4.98 19.79
C SER A 616 -17.31 3.56 19.42
N GLU A 617 -16.01 3.28 19.58
CA GLU A 617 -15.43 1.96 19.43
C GLU A 617 -14.43 1.68 20.55
N GLU A 618 -14.00 0.43 20.72
CA GLU A 618 -13.01 0.04 21.71
C GLU A 618 -11.74 -0.48 21.06
N ILE A 619 -10.59 -0.12 21.62
CA ILE A 619 -9.28 -0.59 21.18
C ILE A 619 -8.38 -0.90 22.38
N ILE A 620 -7.50 -1.89 22.22
CA ILE A 620 -6.44 -2.20 23.19
C ILE A 620 -5.13 -1.59 22.69
N LEU A 621 -4.50 -0.76 23.51
CA LEU A 621 -3.21 -0.13 23.22
C LEU A 621 -2.23 -0.38 24.37
N ASP A 622 -0.98 -0.66 24.02
CA ASP A 622 0.12 -0.66 24.97
C ASP A 622 0.70 0.74 25.14
N ALA A 623 1.26 1.04 26.30
CA ALA A 623 1.98 2.28 26.52
C ALA A 623 3.15 2.44 25.53
N GLY A 624 3.37 3.68 25.04
CA GLY A 624 4.43 3.97 24.09
C GLY A 624 4.08 5.03 23.06
N TYR A 625 5.02 5.26 22.15
CA TYR A 625 4.86 6.23 21.07
C TYR A 625 4.32 5.56 19.81
N TYR A 626 3.29 6.17 19.21
CA TYR A 626 2.63 5.66 18.00
C TYR A 626 2.41 6.75 16.98
N GLN A 627 2.39 6.33 15.72
CA GLN A 627 1.65 7.01 14.67
C GLN A 627 0.30 6.30 14.54
N PHE A 628 -0.80 7.02 14.60
CA PHE A 628 -2.08 6.47 14.17
C PHE A 628 -2.59 7.14 12.89
N ASP A 629 -3.14 6.33 12.02
CA ASP A 629 -3.62 6.75 10.70
C ASP A 629 -5.14 6.60 10.64
N LEU A 630 -5.83 7.61 10.12
CA LEU A 630 -7.21 7.53 9.69
C LEU A 630 -7.23 7.43 8.17
N THR A 631 -7.74 6.33 7.62
CA THR A 631 -7.83 6.11 6.18
C THR A 631 -9.29 5.98 5.76
N VAL A 632 -9.69 6.70 4.72
CA VAL A 632 -11.03 6.64 4.15
C VAL A 632 -11.19 5.34 3.36
N ILE A 633 -12.13 4.51 3.79
CA ILE A 633 -12.52 3.29 3.07
C ILE A 633 -13.72 3.62 2.15
N LYS A 634 -14.72 4.29 2.69
CA LYS A 634 -15.89 4.77 1.96
C LYS A 634 -16.15 6.21 2.35
N PRO A 635 -16.15 7.17 1.42
CA PRO A 635 -16.27 8.60 1.72
C PRO A 635 -17.67 8.97 2.18
N GLU A 636 -18.00 10.24 2.15
CA GLU A 636 -19.30 10.86 2.45
C GLU A 636 -19.51 11.14 3.95
N PHE A 637 -18.44 11.56 4.63
CA PHE A 637 -18.50 12.03 6.00
C PHE A 637 -17.48 13.15 6.28
N ASN A 638 -17.75 13.92 7.34
CA ASN A 638 -16.85 14.88 7.93
C ASN A 638 -16.44 14.41 9.33
N ILE A 639 -15.22 14.76 9.79
CA ILE A 639 -14.71 14.44 11.12
C ILE A 639 -14.32 15.75 11.82
N ASN A 640 -14.86 15.98 13.03
CA ASN A 640 -14.51 17.15 13.84
C ASN A 640 -13.37 16.83 14.81
N TRP A 641 -13.51 15.78 15.62
CA TRP A 641 -12.49 15.37 16.60
C TRP A 641 -12.52 13.86 16.88
N ILE A 642 -11.42 13.40 17.49
CA ILE A 642 -11.24 12.03 17.99
C ILE A 642 -10.89 12.13 19.47
N GLU A 643 -11.58 11.39 20.35
CA GLU A 643 -11.31 11.38 21.79
C GLU A 643 -11.01 9.96 22.27
N PHE A 644 -9.91 9.81 22.99
CA PHE A 644 -9.50 8.56 23.62
C PHE A 644 -9.74 8.64 25.11
N SER A 645 -10.50 7.71 25.66
CA SER A 645 -10.78 7.56 27.10
C SER A 645 -10.29 6.20 27.58
N LEU A 646 -9.46 6.18 28.61
CA LEU A 646 -9.00 4.93 29.23
C LEU A 646 -10.13 4.33 30.07
N GLU A 647 -10.61 3.13 29.72
CA GLU A 647 -11.65 2.41 30.46
C GLU A 647 -11.07 1.43 31.47
N ASP A 648 -10.09 0.62 31.04
CA ASP A 648 -9.41 -0.34 31.89
C ASP A 648 -7.89 -0.21 31.70
N GLU A 649 -7.16 0.09 32.78
CA GLU A 649 -5.71 0.12 32.78
C GLU A 649 -5.15 -1.29 32.96
N PHE A 650 -4.23 -1.69 32.06
CA PHE A 650 -3.45 -2.93 32.24
C PHE A 650 -2.22 -2.61 33.07
N LEU A 651 -2.11 -3.15 34.27
CA LEU A 651 -0.92 -3.01 35.08
C LEU A 651 0.26 -3.65 34.33
N SER A 652 1.21 -2.84 33.87
CA SER A 652 2.42 -3.33 33.25
C SER A 652 3.28 -4.06 34.28
N ASN A 653 3.46 -5.36 34.15
CA ASN A 653 4.65 -6.00 34.70
C ASN A 653 5.82 -5.69 33.76
N GLU A 654 6.81 -4.99 34.24
CA GLU A 654 8.14 -4.97 33.61
C GLU A 654 8.61 -6.43 33.55
N ASP A 655 8.63 -6.99 32.35
CA ASP A 655 9.28 -8.21 31.84
C ASP A 655 8.37 -8.96 30.84
N VAL A 656 8.14 -8.41 29.66
CA VAL A 656 7.44 -9.12 28.56
C VAL A 656 8.44 -9.52 27.48
N ASN A 657 9.36 -10.41 27.82
CA ASN A 657 10.12 -11.19 26.84
C ASN A 657 10.07 -12.70 27.10
N GLU A 658 9.22 -13.19 28.00
CA GLU A 658 8.92 -14.62 28.13
C GLU A 658 7.43 -14.83 28.19
N THR A 659 6.85 -15.59 27.24
CA THR A 659 5.49 -16.11 27.37
C THR A 659 5.42 -16.90 28.68
N PRO A 660 4.57 -16.50 29.64
CA PRO A 660 4.58 -17.12 30.98
C PRO A 660 4.19 -18.61 30.95
N VAL A 661 3.57 -19.06 29.86
CA VAL A 661 3.22 -20.46 29.62
C VAL A 661 3.57 -20.88 28.20
N ARG A 662 4.23 -22.03 28.06
CA ARG A 662 4.54 -22.68 26.78
C ARG A 662 3.85 -24.02 26.67
N LEU A 663 3.21 -24.26 25.53
CA LEU A 663 2.62 -25.55 25.16
C LEU A 663 3.43 -26.19 24.04
N TYR A 664 3.93 -27.44 24.27
CA TYR A 664 4.66 -28.17 23.24
C TYR A 664 4.51 -29.70 23.36
N PRO A 665 4.40 -30.42 22.22
CA PRO A 665 4.16 -29.90 20.89
C PRO A 665 2.75 -29.32 20.73
N ASN A 666 2.61 -28.21 20.06
CA ASN A 666 1.33 -27.62 19.69
C ASN A 666 1.42 -27.14 18.24
N PRO A 667 0.81 -27.83 17.26
CA PRO A 667 -0.22 -28.87 17.37
C PRO A 667 0.20 -30.20 18.05
N SER A 668 -0.73 -30.78 18.79
CA SER A 668 -0.54 -32.03 19.57
C SER A 668 -1.11 -33.26 18.83
N SER A 669 -0.38 -34.37 18.85
CA SER A 669 -0.89 -35.66 18.34
C SER A 669 -1.39 -36.59 19.45
N SER A 670 -0.70 -36.72 20.57
CA SER A 670 -1.06 -37.63 21.68
C SER A 670 -1.05 -36.96 23.04
N HIS A 671 -0.21 -35.98 23.24
CA HIS A 671 -0.06 -35.28 24.51
C HIS A 671 0.56 -33.88 24.26
N VAL A 672 0.43 -32.99 25.26
CA VAL A 672 1.05 -31.69 25.31
C VAL A 672 1.69 -31.45 26.67
N PHE A 673 2.90 -30.95 26.69
CA PHE A 673 3.56 -30.41 27.88
C PHE A 673 3.14 -28.97 28.07
N ILE A 674 2.92 -28.57 29.29
CA ILE A 674 2.67 -27.22 29.75
C ILE A 674 3.85 -26.83 30.62
N ASP A 675 4.60 -25.80 30.23
CA ASP A 675 5.73 -25.22 30.96
C ASP A 675 5.34 -23.81 31.35
N SER A 676 5.23 -23.51 32.62
CA SER A 676 4.79 -22.23 33.17
C SER A 676 5.86 -21.62 34.07
N LYS A 677 6.00 -20.31 34.03
CA LYS A 677 6.84 -19.57 34.97
C LYS A 677 6.35 -19.71 36.43
N TYR A 678 5.04 -19.97 36.63
CA TYR A 678 4.36 -20.04 37.91
C TYR A 678 3.77 -21.43 38.18
N SER A 679 3.66 -21.79 39.44
CA SER A 679 3.09 -23.07 39.83
C SER A 679 1.61 -23.18 39.41
N ILE A 680 1.33 -24.22 38.64
CA ILE A 680 -0.02 -24.55 38.14
C ILE A 680 -0.75 -25.41 39.18
N TYR A 681 -1.99 -25.09 39.46
CA TYR A 681 -2.85 -25.87 40.40
C TYR A 681 -4.00 -26.58 39.71
N ASN A 682 -4.52 -26.00 38.62
CA ASN A 682 -5.63 -26.60 37.90
C ASN A 682 -5.59 -26.22 36.42
N LEU A 683 -6.01 -27.15 35.57
CA LEU A 683 -6.16 -26.96 34.14
C LEU A 683 -7.60 -27.30 33.75
N LYS A 684 -8.23 -26.48 32.90
CA LYS A 684 -9.51 -26.75 32.28
C LYS A 684 -9.44 -26.67 30.80
N LEU A 685 -9.95 -27.66 30.10
CA LEU A 685 -9.96 -27.73 28.65
C LEU A 685 -11.38 -27.49 28.13
N TYR A 686 -11.52 -26.54 27.23
CA TYR A 686 -12.81 -26.20 26.60
C TYR A 686 -12.72 -26.41 25.09
N ASP A 687 -13.84 -26.71 24.45
CA ASP A 687 -13.97 -26.61 23.01
C ASP A 687 -14.19 -25.14 22.58
N ILE A 688 -14.22 -24.91 21.28
CA ILE A 688 -14.38 -23.54 20.71
C ILE A 688 -15.75 -22.90 21.04
N THR A 689 -16.73 -23.67 21.52
CA THR A 689 -18.06 -23.19 21.95
C THR A 689 -18.10 -22.78 23.43
N GLY A 690 -16.97 -22.96 24.15
CA GLY A 690 -16.86 -22.68 25.57
C GLY A 690 -17.35 -23.84 26.45
N LYS A 691 -17.66 -25.02 25.89
CA LYS A 691 -18.06 -26.20 26.65
C LYS A 691 -16.85 -26.86 27.30
N LEU A 692 -16.89 -27.06 28.62
CA LEU A 692 -15.85 -27.75 29.35
C LEU A 692 -15.77 -29.23 28.89
N ILE A 693 -14.58 -29.67 28.47
CA ILE A 693 -14.25 -30.99 27.99
C ILE A 693 -13.57 -31.82 29.09
N ALA A 694 -12.64 -31.23 29.83
CA ALA A 694 -11.90 -31.87 30.89
C ALA A 694 -11.39 -30.86 31.93
N SER A 695 -11.16 -31.32 33.16
CA SER A 695 -10.48 -30.59 34.23
C SER A 695 -9.43 -31.49 34.88
N TYR A 696 -8.26 -30.93 35.16
CA TYR A 696 -7.11 -31.61 35.72
C TYR A 696 -6.60 -30.84 36.94
N ASP A 697 -6.55 -31.48 38.09
CA ASP A 697 -5.86 -30.93 39.25
C ASP A 697 -4.35 -31.23 39.15
N VAL A 698 -3.53 -30.25 39.46
CA VAL A 698 -2.07 -30.34 39.37
C VAL A 698 -1.46 -30.02 40.73
N ASP A 699 -0.56 -30.87 41.18
CA ASP A 699 0.14 -30.73 42.49
C ASP A 699 1.21 -29.61 42.37
N ALA A 700 0.79 -28.36 42.39
CA ALA A 700 1.61 -27.16 42.43
C ALA A 700 2.93 -27.25 41.63
N SER A 701 2.87 -27.52 40.33
CA SER A 701 4.04 -27.75 39.48
C SER A 701 4.15 -26.71 38.37
N ASN A 702 5.37 -26.29 38.10
CA ASN A 702 5.66 -25.38 36.96
C ASN A 702 5.65 -26.11 35.61
N LYS A 703 5.68 -27.47 35.64
CA LYS A 703 5.62 -28.31 34.44
C LYS A 703 4.63 -29.42 34.62
N THR A 704 3.73 -29.58 33.68
CA THR A 704 2.77 -30.67 33.70
C THR A 704 2.50 -31.19 32.30
N LYS A 705 1.77 -32.31 32.21
CA LYS A 705 1.47 -32.93 30.91
C LYS A 705 0.02 -33.38 30.91
N ILE A 706 -0.67 -33.07 29.82
CA ILE A 706 -2.01 -33.67 29.57
C ILE A 706 -1.98 -34.52 28.31
N TYR A 707 -2.81 -35.60 28.33
CA TYR A 707 -2.99 -36.47 27.17
C TYR A 707 -4.13 -35.97 26.31
N THR A 708 -3.91 -35.99 25.00
CA THR A 708 -4.87 -35.48 24.01
C THR A 708 -5.38 -36.56 23.05
N ASP A 709 -5.03 -37.84 23.31
CA ASP A 709 -5.43 -38.97 22.46
C ASP A 709 -6.95 -39.08 22.28
N ASN A 710 -7.71 -38.79 23.33
CA ASN A 710 -9.17 -38.87 23.34
C ASN A 710 -9.86 -37.62 22.74
N LEU A 711 -9.11 -36.61 22.33
CA LEU A 711 -9.67 -35.42 21.70
C LEU A 711 -9.83 -35.62 20.20
N LYS A 712 -10.92 -35.08 19.67
CA LYS A 712 -11.12 -35.01 18.21
C LYS A 712 -10.17 -33.97 17.63
N LYS A 713 -9.82 -34.11 16.34
CA LYS A 713 -9.06 -33.06 15.62
C LYS A 713 -9.80 -31.74 15.70
N GLY A 714 -9.09 -30.68 16.06
CA GLY A 714 -9.69 -29.36 16.20
C GLY A 714 -8.92 -28.42 17.10
N ILE A 715 -9.52 -27.29 17.38
CA ILE A 715 -8.99 -26.22 18.26
C ILE A 715 -9.71 -26.31 19.60
N TYR A 716 -8.94 -26.18 20.67
CA TYR A 716 -9.39 -26.15 22.05
C TYR A 716 -8.79 -24.95 22.77
N ILE A 717 -9.42 -24.51 23.84
CA ILE A 717 -8.91 -23.49 24.76
C ILE A 717 -8.51 -24.17 26.06
N LEU A 718 -7.27 -24.07 26.44
CA LEU A 718 -6.74 -24.55 27.71
C LEU A 718 -6.66 -23.38 28.69
N GLU A 719 -7.44 -23.43 29.74
CA GLU A 719 -7.40 -22.53 30.88
C GLU A 719 -6.40 -23.07 31.89
N ILE A 720 -5.42 -22.26 32.27
CA ILE A 720 -4.32 -22.61 33.16
C ILE A 720 -4.42 -21.68 34.37
N ASN A 721 -4.76 -22.29 35.53
CA ASN A 721 -4.86 -21.55 36.77
C ASN A 721 -3.55 -21.73 37.56
N SER A 722 -2.79 -20.66 37.67
CA SER A 722 -1.50 -20.60 38.40
C SER A 722 -1.63 -19.88 39.74
N SER A 723 -0.52 -19.82 40.49
CA SER A 723 -0.48 -19.16 41.81
C SER A 723 -0.70 -17.64 41.74
N ILE A 724 -0.61 -17.03 40.55
CA ILE A 724 -0.66 -15.57 40.38
C ILE A 724 -1.83 -15.17 39.49
N ASN A 725 -2.06 -15.86 38.39
CA ASN A 725 -3.05 -15.49 37.38
C ASN A 725 -3.74 -16.72 36.72
N LYS A 726 -4.73 -16.40 35.93
CA LYS A 726 -5.43 -17.32 35.05
C LYS A 726 -5.08 -17.00 33.60
N GLU A 727 -4.61 -17.99 32.85
CA GLU A 727 -4.26 -17.85 31.43
C GLU A 727 -5.11 -18.74 30.54
N LEU A 728 -5.42 -18.25 29.35
CA LEU A 728 -6.11 -18.98 28.30
C LEU A 728 -5.18 -19.18 27.12
N VAL A 729 -4.87 -20.42 26.79
CA VAL A 729 -3.94 -20.75 25.73
C VAL A 729 -4.60 -21.67 24.70
N LYS A 730 -4.36 -21.38 23.41
CA LYS A 730 -4.86 -22.18 22.30
C LYS A 730 -4.11 -23.51 22.19
N LEU A 731 -4.84 -24.63 22.24
CA LEU A 731 -4.36 -25.97 21.97
C LEU A 731 -4.92 -26.48 20.64
N ILE A 732 -4.06 -26.94 19.76
CA ILE A 732 -4.43 -27.50 18.46
C ILE A 732 -4.22 -29.01 18.52
N LYS A 733 -5.24 -29.81 18.20
CA LYS A 733 -5.20 -31.27 18.08
C LYS A 733 -5.17 -31.66 16.61
N ASN A 734 -4.12 -32.36 16.18
CA ASN A 734 -3.98 -32.94 14.85
C ASN A 734 -4.78 -34.21 14.64
#